data_977d4ddfe1576eafe978a9fc16005155
#
_entry.id   977d4ddfe1576eafe978a9fc16005155
#
_cell.length_a   1.000
_cell.length_b   1.000
_cell.length_c   1.000
_cell.angle_alpha   90.00
_cell.angle_beta   90.00
_cell.angle_gamma   90.00
#
_symmetry.space_group_name_H-M   'P 1'
#
loop_
_entity.id
_entity.type
_entity.pdbx_description
1 polymer ?
#
loop_
_entity_poly.entity_id
_entity_poly.type
_entity_poly.pdbx_seq_one_letter_code
_entity_poly.pdbx_strand_id
1 'polypeptide(L)'
;MEAHTQLQTPHQPSVSALSPSSSTSSSCNASVVPLSFFPVWTEPHGDKTEPLQDALNRQYYMAENGGEASTAGSATKTQWLRFVGTMGNGGMEWKGVEERFDRLALTGNGVEPVIKWSDFGLCIGMQQTPEFANELLRALRGTRDRNVDMLKDELHSYWCRMTDPCFNSRIRIYFDLCDKNMDGRITKKDLKQTIILSASTNKLSLTHEEAEDYAALVMEHLDIENQGYIELNQFETLIKMSLSKGSFSTNHLSIRRPYYSFDLCEEPRSKNEVLFRSYWRRAWIVLLWLIICTALFTWKFIQYRHRAAFQVMGYCLSTAKGAAETLKFNMALILLPVCRNTITWLRKNRSINSIIPFNDNINFHKMIAGGIVVGVILHGGAHLACDLPRISDSDRLIFWQTIAARFGYHQPSYFEILATKEVATGIVMVVLMMIAFSLATKWPRRQPLSLPRSVRNVTGYNTFWYSHHLFIAVYALLILHSMFLFLTDNVTEKTTWMYIAIPVLLYTGERVFRAIRSGFYEVEILKASIYPGKVLSLQLNKPEGFKYLSGMYIFIQCPQISPFEWHPFSLTSGPEDDYLSVHIRTAGDWSYQIYSLFQEATLSGVKGYPKVHIDGPYGAASQDHVKYDIVVLIGLGIGFTPFISILKDVVNGAEKSHCHHTGCREGSLRKAPLKAYLYWVTREQSSFDWFRDITKEISNSNQKQVRTHFARPNWISIFSKLAHRHREARIGVFYCGPSAVAKELEKMCTKFSTKTSTRFVFHKENY
;
A
#
# COMPACT_ATOMS: atom_id res chain seq x y z
N MET A 1 -27.88 40.02 -40.96
CA MET A 1 -27.09 39.52 -42.09
C MET A 1 -26.44 38.25 -41.66
N GLU A 2 -27.06 37.17 -42.05
CA GLU A 2 -26.71 35.77 -41.75
C GLU A 2 -25.49 35.35 -42.56
N ALA A 3 -24.67 34.50 -41.99
CA ALA A 3 -23.82 33.58 -42.76
C ALA A 3 -23.67 32.30 -41.95
N HIS A 4 -24.44 31.31 -42.33
CA HIS A 4 -24.27 29.89 -41.98
C HIS A 4 -22.97 29.33 -42.61
N THR A 5 -22.22 28.60 -41.82
CA THR A 5 -21.24 27.65 -42.37
C THR A 5 -21.43 26.32 -41.62
N GLN A 6 -22.05 25.35 -42.35
CA GLN A 6 -22.17 23.95 -41.94
C GLN A 6 -20.80 23.28 -42.12
N LEU A 7 -20.36 22.55 -41.14
CA LEU A 7 -19.29 21.57 -41.23
C LEU A 7 -19.87 20.16 -41.14
N GLN A 8 -19.68 19.43 -42.23
CA GLN A 8 -20.11 18.06 -42.50
C GLN A 8 -19.30 17.09 -41.64
N THR A 9 -20.03 16.15 -41.00
CA THR A 9 -19.50 14.92 -40.38
C THR A 9 -19.27 13.86 -41.44
N PRO A 10 -18.19 13.06 -41.37
CA PRO A 10 -18.04 11.92 -42.28
C PRO A 10 -18.81 10.71 -41.79
N HIS A 11 -19.49 10.08 -42.73
CA HIS A 11 -20.27 8.86 -42.60
C HIS A 11 -19.47 7.63 -42.13
N GLN A 12 -19.99 6.88 -41.21
CA GLN A 12 -19.66 5.47 -40.99
C GLN A 12 -20.42 4.59 -42.00
N PRO A 13 -19.82 3.55 -42.56
CA PRO A 13 -20.56 2.55 -43.34
C PRO A 13 -21.17 1.50 -42.42
N SER A 14 -22.46 1.30 -42.55
CA SER A 14 -23.28 0.24 -42.00
C SER A 14 -22.87 -1.13 -42.57
N VAL A 15 -22.57 -2.09 -41.71
CA VAL A 15 -22.43 -3.51 -42.10
C VAL A 15 -23.66 -4.27 -41.68
N SER A 16 -24.38 -4.77 -42.71
CA SER A 16 -25.53 -5.63 -42.62
C SER A 16 -25.16 -7.03 -42.10
N ALA A 17 -26.00 -7.54 -41.20
CA ALA A 17 -25.94 -8.90 -40.68
C ALA A 17 -26.26 -9.94 -41.76
N LEU A 18 -25.41 -10.96 -41.90
CA LEU A 18 -25.70 -12.24 -42.53
C LEU A 18 -25.34 -13.37 -41.59
N SER A 19 -26.32 -14.22 -41.33
CA SER A 19 -26.29 -15.40 -40.48
C SER A 19 -25.36 -16.49 -41.01
N PRO A 20 -24.80 -17.39 -40.18
CA PRO A 20 -23.78 -18.32 -40.57
C PRO A 20 -24.36 -19.63 -41.11
N SER A 21 -23.90 -20.06 -42.27
CA SER A 21 -23.96 -21.44 -42.72
C SER A 21 -22.76 -22.22 -42.24
N SER A 22 -23.02 -23.35 -41.63
CA SER A 22 -22.07 -24.33 -41.14
C SER A 22 -21.13 -24.87 -42.21
N SER A 23 -19.81 -24.65 -42.03
CA SER A 23 -18.80 -25.49 -42.65
C SER A 23 -17.60 -25.63 -41.70
N THR A 24 -17.44 -26.86 -41.24
CA THR A 24 -16.28 -27.32 -40.44
C THR A 24 -14.99 -27.16 -41.24
N SER A 25 -14.16 -26.19 -40.84
CA SER A 25 -12.75 -26.21 -41.18
C SER A 25 -11.93 -25.97 -39.91
N SER A 26 -11.28 -27.04 -39.48
CA SER A 26 -10.32 -27.04 -38.38
C SER A 26 -9.12 -26.13 -38.74
N SER A 27 -9.13 -24.91 -38.27
CA SER A 27 -7.96 -24.04 -38.32
C SER A 27 -7.03 -24.36 -37.15
N CYS A 28 -5.89 -25.00 -37.45
CA CYS A 28 -4.79 -25.18 -36.52
C CYS A 28 -4.19 -23.80 -36.21
N ASN A 29 -4.59 -23.16 -35.13
CA ASN A 29 -3.90 -22.01 -34.57
C ASN A 29 -2.63 -22.47 -33.86
N ALA A 30 -1.48 -22.34 -34.50
CA ALA A 30 -0.20 -22.44 -33.84
C ALA A 30 -0.02 -21.20 -32.96
N SER A 31 -0.24 -21.35 -31.67
CA SER A 31 0.08 -20.31 -30.69
C SER A 31 1.59 -20.22 -30.54
N VAL A 32 2.18 -19.16 -31.06
CA VAL A 32 3.56 -18.78 -30.75
C VAL A 32 3.65 -18.54 -29.24
N VAL A 33 4.49 -19.29 -28.54
CA VAL A 33 4.74 -19.07 -27.12
C VAL A 33 5.49 -17.76 -26.98
N PRO A 34 4.95 -16.75 -26.27
CA PRO A 34 5.65 -15.48 -26.08
C PRO A 34 7.00 -15.72 -25.39
N LEU A 35 7.99 -14.91 -25.73
CA LEU A 35 9.22 -14.77 -24.96
C LEU A 35 8.88 -14.25 -23.54
N SER A 36 8.41 -15.14 -22.66
CA SER A 36 8.03 -14.82 -21.28
C SER A 36 9.23 -14.48 -20.37
N PHE A 37 10.39 -14.30 -20.95
CA PHE A 37 11.60 -13.81 -20.32
C PHE A 37 11.51 -12.35 -19.90
N PHE A 38 10.79 -11.58 -20.70
CA PHE A 38 10.48 -10.21 -20.37
C PHE A 38 9.06 -10.21 -19.82
N PRO A 39 8.77 -9.59 -18.66
CA PRO A 39 7.43 -9.54 -18.09
C PRO A 39 6.54 -8.69 -19.00
N VAL A 40 5.97 -9.32 -20.00
CA VAL A 40 4.98 -8.72 -20.88
C VAL A 40 3.61 -9.06 -20.29
N TRP A 41 2.88 -8.05 -19.90
CA TRP A 41 1.50 -8.17 -19.42
C TRP A 41 0.60 -8.46 -20.61
N THR A 42 0.02 -9.65 -20.65
CA THR A 42 -1.14 -9.93 -21.51
C THR A 42 -2.40 -9.63 -20.73
N GLU A 43 -3.19 -8.67 -21.19
CA GLU A 43 -4.59 -8.53 -20.73
C GLU A 43 -5.39 -9.71 -21.25
N PRO A 44 -6.20 -10.39 -20.41
CA PRO A 44 -7.19 -11.35 -20.90
C PRO A 44 -8.36 -10.58 -21.48
N HIS A 45 -8.58 -10.64 -22.77
CA HIS A 45 -9.86 -10.32 -23.39
C HIS A 45 -10.87 -11.43 -23.04
N GLY A 46 -11.84 -11.11 -22.22
CA GLY A 46 -12.97 -12.01 -21.90
C GLY A 46 -13.69 -11.55 -20.65
N ASP A 47 -14.84 -10.93 -20.89
CA ASP A 47 -15.83 -10.49 -19.93
C ASP A 47 -16.22 -11.62 -18.96
N LYS A 48 -15.73 -11.56 -17.72
CA LYS A 48 -16.34 -12.03 -16.46
C LYS A 48 -15.34 -11.83 -15.31
N THR A 49 -15.69 -10.93 -14.43
CA THR A 49 -15.00 -10.59 -13.19
C THR A 49 -15.01 -11.76 -12.21
N GLU A 50 -13.93 -12.55 -12.17
CA GLU A 50 -13.54 -13.30 -10.99
C GLU A 50 -12.19 -12.74 -10.48
N PRO A 51 -12.02 -12.58 -9.15
CA PRO A 51 -10.78 -12.02 -8.61
C PRO A 51 -9.64 -13.02 -8.80
N LEU A 52 -8.58 -12.58 -9.43
CA LEU A 52 -7.34 -13.33 -9.68
C LEU A 52 -6.72 -13.97 -8.41
N GLN A 53 -7.12 -13.49 -7.24
CA GLN A 53 -6.68 -14.00 -5.95
C GLN A 53 -7.30 -15.39 -5.63
N ASP A 54 -8.52 -15.67 -6.11
CA ASP A 54 -9.18 -16.96 -5.88
C ASP A 54 -8.72 -18.04 -6.85
N ALA A 55 -8.32 -17.67 -8.05
CA ALA A 55 -7.72 -18.60 -9.01
C ALA A 55 -6.32 -19.08 -8.55
N LEU A 56 -5.52 -18.17 -7.99
CA LEU A 56 -4.22 -18.48 -7.41
C LEU A 56 -4.33 -19.31 -6.12
N ASN A 57 -5.33 -19.06 -5.30
CA ASN A 57 -5.58 -19.83 -4.09
C ASN A 57 -6.12 -21.23 -4.39
N ARG A 58 -6.95 -21.43 -5.42
CA ARG A 58 -7.40 -22.77 -5.86
C ARG A 58 -6.25 -23.63 -6.39
N GLN A 59 -5.28 -23.06 -7.10
CA GLN A 59 -4.07 -23.77 -7.52
C GLN A 59 -3.18 -24.17 -6.32
N TYR A 60 -3.19 -23.37 -5.25
CA TYR A 60 -2.45 -23.69 -4.03
C TYR A 60 -3.11 -24.80 -3.21
N TYR A 61 -4.44 -24.82 -3.12
CA TYR A 61 -5.20 -25.85 -2.37
C TYR A 61 -5.29 -27.19 -3.08
N MET A 62 -5.18 -27.24 -4.42
CA MET A 62 -5.16 -28.51 -5.17
C MET A 62 -3.78 -29.20 -5.13
N ALA A 63 -2.72 -28.50 -4.75
CA ALA A 63 -1.38 -29.05 -4.61
C ALA A 63 -1.12 -29.69 -3.23
N GLU A 64 -1.95 -29.43 -2.22
CA GLU A 64 -1.77 -29.96 -0.86
C GLU A 64 -2.60 -31.24 -0.54
N ASN A 65 -3.61 -31.57 -1.34
CA ASN A 65 -4.55 -32.67 -1.02
C ASN A 65 -4.74 -33.67 -2.17
N GLY A 66 -3.69 -34.33 -2.64
CA GLY A 66 -3.85 -35.39 -3.62
C GLY A 66 -2.68 -36.35 -3.62
N GLY A 67 -2.93 -37.49 -3.06
CA GLY A 67 -1.96 -38.57 -2.94
C GLY A 67 -1.56 -39.24 -4.26
N GLU A 68 -0.47 -39.95 -4.17
CA GLU A 68 0.16 -40.96 -5.04
C GLU A 68 0.85 -40.47 -6.32
N ALA A 69 2.17 -40.62 -6.25
CA ALA A 69 3.14 -40.38 -7.28
C ALA A 69 3.02 -41.33 -8.45
N SER A 70 2.83 -40.82 -9.64
CA SER A 70 3.28 -41.47 -10.86
C SER A 70 4.27 -40.54 -11.59
N THR A 71 5.25 -41.14 -12.20
CA THR A 71 6.50 -40.66 -12.80
C THR A 71 6.38 -39.60 -13.92
N ALA A 72 5.56 -38.56 -13.78
CA ALA A 72 5.37 -37.49 -14.78
C ALA A 72 6.04 -36.15 -14.41
N GLY A 73 6.86 -36.11 -13.38
CA GLY A 73 7.38 -34.87 -12.77
C GLY A 73 8.48 -34.10 -13.55
N SER A 74 9.01 -34.67 -14.66
CA SER A 74 10.09 -34.00 -15.43
C SER A 74 9.61 -33.18 -16.63
N ALA A 75 8.42 -33.47 -17.16
CA ALA A 75 7.92 -32.83 -18.39
C ALA A 75 7.30 -31.43 -18.20
N THR A 76 6.83 -31.11 -17.02
CA THR A 76 6.11 -29.83 -16.74
C THR A 76 7.02 -28.62 -16.52
N LYS A 77 8.31 -28.81 -16.20
CA LYS A 77 9.24 -27.69 -15.86
C LYS A 77 9.82 -26.94 -17.07
N THR A 78 9.72 -27.46 -18.28
CA THR A 78 10.32 -26.86 -19.48
C THR A 78 9.30 -26.37 -20.51
N GLN A 79 8.02 -26.39 -20.19
CA GLN A 79 6.95 -26.08 -21.14
C GLN A 79 6.97 -24.64 -21.68
N TRP A 80 7.48 -23.70 -20.92
CA TRP A 80 7.54 -22.27 -21.27
C TRP A 80 8.74 -21.86 -22.15
N LEU A 81 9.73 -22.76 -22.33
CA LEU A 81 10.87 -22.55 -23.25
C LEU A 81 10.68 -23.24 -24.62
N ARG A 82 9.47 -23.41 -25.09
CA ARG A 82 9.19 -24.05 -26.37
C ARG A 82 8.97 -23.00 -27.47
N PHE A 83 9.68 -23.12 -28.57
CA PHE A 83 9.50 -22.24 -29.74
C PHE A 83 8.23 -22.60 -30.54
N VAL A 84 7.75 -23.83 -30.43
CA VAL A 84 6.52 -24.33 -31.08
C VAL A 84 5.63 -24.96 -30.03
N GLY A 85 4.41 -24.42 -29.87
CA GLY A 85 3.43 -24.92 -28.92
C GLY A 85 2.88 -26.31 -29.35
N THR A 86 2.91 -27.29 -28.43
CA THR A 86 2.09 -28.50 -28.60
C THR A 86 0.67 -28.17 -28.19
N MET A 87 -0.24 -27.95 -29.11
CA MET A 87 -1.66 -27.99 -28.82
C MET A 87 -2.09 -29.41 -28.49
N GLY A 88 -3.04 -29.53 -27.55
CA GLY A 88 -3.48 -30.76 -26.95
C GLY A 88 -3.72 -31.89 -27.97
N ASN A 89 -3.23 -33.06 -27.65
CA ASN A 89 -3.34 -34.36 -28.36
C ASN A 89 -3.04 -34.43 -29.86
N GLY A 90 -2.48 -33.40 -30.46
CA GLY A 90 -2.04 -33.37 -31.87
C GLY A 90 -0.84 -32.46 -32.00
N GLY A 91 0.32 -32.82 -31.41
CA GLY A 91 1.57 -32.07 -31.57
C GLY A 91 1.85 -31.91 -33.07
N MET A 92 2.35 -30.71 -33.49
CA MET A 92 2.78 -30.50 -34.87
C MET A 92 3.97 -31.42 -35.10
N GLU A 93 3.70 -32.58 -35.69
CA GLU A 93 4.72 -33.57 -36.07
C GLU A 93 5.50 -33.06 -37.26
N TRP A 94 6.73 -33.52 -37.44
CA TRP A 94 7.56 -33.21 -38.58
C TRP A 94 6.79 -33.35 -39.90
N LYS A 95 5.92 -34.37 -40.03
CA LYS A 95 5.07 -34.61 -41.19
C LYS A 95 4.28 -33.40 -41.65
N GLY A 96 3.74 -32.61 -40.73
CA GLY A 96 3.01 -31.36 -41.07
C GLY A 96 3.93 -30.24 -41.57
N VAL A 97 5.19 -30.21 -41.12
CA VAL A 97 6.20 -29.27 -41.65
C VAL A 97 6.67 -29.70 -43.01
N GLU A 98 6.90 -31.01 -43.18
CA GLU A 98 7.28 -31.67 -44.42
C GLU A 98 6.23 -31.43 -45.51
N GLU A 99 4.95 -31.67 -45.25
CA GLU A 99 3.85 -31.39 -46.17
C GLU A 99 3.78 -29.91 -46.63
N ARG A 100 4.12 -28.95 -45.75
CA ARG A 100 4.20 -27.57 -46.11
C ARG A 100 5.44 -27.25 -46.92
N PHE A 101 6.58 -27.88 -46.61
CA PHE A 101 7.80 -27.78 -47.41
C PHE A 101 7.53 -28.24 -48.85
N ASP A 102 6.97 -29.44 -49.03
CA ASP A 102 6.69 -30.03 -50.35
C ASP A 102 5.69 -29.19 -51.18
N ARG A 103 4.82 -28.44 -50.55
CA ARG A 103 3.89 -27.50 -51.20
C ARG A 103 4.56 -26.20 -51.64
N LEU A 104 5.60 -25.73 -50.92
CA LEU A 104 6.26 -24.43 -51.13
C LEU A 104 7.58 -24.57 -51.89
N ALA A 105 8.09 -25.82 -52.01
CA ALA A 105 9.37 -26.08 -52.64
C ALA A 105 9.36 -25.76 -54.15
N LEU A 106 10.41 -25.06 -54.58
CA LEU A 106 10.68 -24.84 -55.98
C LEU A 106 11.42 -26.04 -56.55
N THR A 107 10.80 -26.78 -57.48
CA THR A 107 11.38 -27.92 -58.19
C THR A 107 11.87 -27.46 -59.53
N GLY A 108 13.19 -27.50 -59.76
CA GLY A 108 13.81 -27.32 -61.07
C GLY A 108 14.29 -28.65 -61.63
N ASN A 109 14.32 -28.83 -62.95
CA ASN A 109 14.77 -30.08 -63.61
C ASN A 109 16.17 -30.48 -63.16
N GLY A 110 16.23 -31.54 -62.29
CA GLY A 110 17.48 -32.15 -61.83
C GLY A 110 18.15 -31.51 -60.61
N VAL A 111 17.48 -30.57 -59.90
CA VAL A 111 17.95 -29.94 -58.68
C VAL A 111 17.07 -30.36 -57.52
N GLU A 112 17.67 -30.63 -56.36
CA GLU A 112 16.94 -30.97 -55.15
C GLU A 112 15.91 -29.83 -54.79
N PRO A 113 14.72 -30.21 -54.31
CA PRO A 113 13.68 -29.24 -53.97
C PRO A 113 14.15 -28.29 -52.84
N VAL A 114 14.08 -26.98 -53.06
CA VAL A 114 14.49 -25.93 -52.13
C VAL A 114 13.33 -24.98 -51.83
N ILE A 115 13.25 -24.46 -50.64
CA ILE A 115 12.35 -23.34 -50.27
C ILE A 115 13.13 -22.04 -50.14
N LYS A 116 12.48 -20.93 -50.46
CA LYS A 116 13.05 -19.62 -50.21
C LYS A 116 13.16 -19.38 -48.71
N TRP A 117 14.23 -18.71 -48.30
CA TRP A 117 14.44 -18.33 -46.89
C TRP A 117 13.25 -17.56 -46.30
N SER A 118 12.55 -16.74 -47.11
CA SER A 118 11.36 -15.97 -46.72
C SER A 118 10.17 -16.85 -46.31
N ASP A 119 10.12 -18.08 -46.83
CA ASP A 119 9.01 -19.01 -46.63
C ASP A 119 9.21 -19.94 -45.41
N PHE A 120 10.37 -19.83 -44.75
CA PHE A 120 10.67 -20.57 -43.54
C PHE A 120 9.58 -20.46 -42.46
N GLY A 121 9.11 -19.20 -42.19
CA GLY A 121 8.03 -18.93 -41.22
C GLY A 121 6.72 -19.65 -41.58
N LEU A 122 6.41 -19.73 -42.90
CA LEU A 122 5.24 -20.46 -43.41
C LEU A 122 5.38 -21.97 -43.17
N CYS A 123 6.57 -22.54 -43.40
CA CYS A 123 6.82 -23.94 -43.19
C CYS A 123 6.68 -24.39 -41.70
N ILE A 124 7.19 -23.57 -40.79
CA ILE A 124 7.14 -23.89 -39.34
C ILE A 124 5.84 -23.41 -38.67
N GLY A 125 4.88 -22.81 -39.42
CA GLY A 125 3.58 -22.38 -38.89
C GLY A 125 3.58 -20.99 -38.22
N MET A 126 4.60 -20.16 -38.46
CA MET A 126 4.73 -18.80 -37.93
C MET A 126 4.29 -17.72 -38.94
N GLN A 127 3.13 -17.89 -39.56
CA GLN A 127 2.62 -16.99 -40.60
C GLN A 127 2.34 -15.56 -40.09
N GLN A 128 1.96 -15.44 -38.82
CA GLN A 128 1.56 -14.15 -38.23
C GLN A 128 2.75 -13.31 -37.74
N THR A 129 3.96 -13.85 -37.70
CA THR A 129 5.15 -13.23 -37.14
C THR A 129 6.39 -13.46 -38.04
N PRO A 130 6.37 -12.96 -39.28
CA PRO A 130 7.45 -13.24 -40.26
C PRO A 130 8.81 -12.66 -39.79
N GLU A 131 8.81 -11.50 -39.14
CA GLU A 131 10.05 -10.88 -38.62
C GLU A 131 10.72 -11.75 -37.56
N PHE A 132 9.93 -12.31 -36.65
CA PHE A 132 10.43 -13.22 -35.61
C PHE A 132 10.94 -14.53 -36.21
N ALA A 133 10.22 -15.10 -37.20
CA ALA A 133 10.64 -16.31 -37.87
C ALA A 133 11.98 -16.12 -38.65
N ASN A 134 12.18 -14.97 -39.24
CA ASN A 134 13.43 -14.63 -39.93
C ASN A 134 14.61 -14.48 -38.97
N GLU A 135 14.40 -13.88 -37.79
CA GLU A 135 15.43 -13.78 -36.80
C GLU A 135 15.72 -15.13 -36.12
N LEU A 136 14.71 -15.98 -35.99
CA LEU A 136 14.88 -17.36 -35.50
C LEU A 136 15.70 -18.18 -36.50
N LEU A 137 15.43 -18.05 -37.81
CA LEU A 137 16.24 -18.68 -38.85
C LEU A 137 17.70 -18.23 -38.81
N ARG A 138 17.95 -16.93 -38.62
CA ARG A 138 19.28 -16.38 -38.41
C ARG A 138 20.01 -17.04 -37.25
N ALA A 139 19.34 -17.14 -36.08
CA ALA A 139 19.89 -17.78 -34.89
C ALA A 139 20.19 -19.28 -35.11
N LEU A 140 19.36 -19.98 -35.90
CA LEU A 140 19.54 -21.41 -36.20
C LEU A 140 20.68 -21.64 -37.19
N ARG A 141 20.85 -20.76 -38.17
CA ARG A 141 21.93 -20.89 -39.19
C ARG A 141 23.31 -20.57 -38.64
N GLY A 142 23.41 -19.64 -37.70
CA GLY A 142 24.70 -19.20 -37.16
C GLY A 142 25.59 -18.48 -38.19
N THR A 143 25.04 -17.99 -39.32
CA THR A 143 25.75 -17.26 -40.36
C THR A 143 25.10 -15.94 -40.72
N ARG A 144 25.90 -14.97 -41.24
CA ARG A 144 25.40 -13.66 -41.65
C ARG A 144 24.62 -13.68 -42.96
N ASP A 145 24.79 -14.74 -43.79
CA ASP A 145 24.10 -14.88 -45.08
C ASP A 145 22.63 -15.25 -44.90
N ARG A 146 21.76 -14.27 -45.08
CA ARG A 146 20.32 -14.36 -44.85
C ARG A 146 19.52 -14.92 -46.01
N ASN A 147 20.06 -14.85 -47.24
CA ASN A 147 19.31 -15.02 -48.49
C ASN A 147 19.60 -16.34 -49.21
N VAL A 148 20.02 -17.37 -48.51
CA VAL A 148 20.27 -18.68 -49.10
C VAL A 148 19.01 -19.53 -48.98
N ASP A 149 18.62 -20.16 -50.11
CA ASP A 149 17.49 -21.08 -50.15
C ASP A 149 17.80 -22.33 -49.33
N MET A 150 16.77 -22.98 -48.80
CA MET A 150 16.88 -24.01 -47.78
C MET A 150 16.51 -25.40 -48.34
N LEU A 151 17.35 -26.37 -48.09
CA LEU A 151 17.09 -27.75 -48.38
C LEU A 151 16.19 -28.42 -47.29
N LYS A 152 15.53 -29.50 -47.66
CA LYS A 152 14.64 -30.25 -46.78
C LYS A 152 15.36 -30.77 -45.55
N ASP A 153 16.57 -31.31 -45.72
CA ASP A 153 17.40 -31.87 -44.63
C ASP A 153 17.88 -30.76 -43.69
N GLU A 154 18.16 -29.55 -44.20
CA GLU A 154 18.51 -28.40 -43.39
C GLU A 154 17.31 -27.95 -42.52
N LEU A 155 16.11 -27.90 -43.11
CA LEU A 155 14.89 -27.58 -42.40
C LEU A 155 14.58 -28.62 -41.31
N HIS A 156 14.81 -29.92 -41.59
CA HIS A 156 14.64 -30.99 -40.64
C HIS A 156 15.60 -30.87 -39.46
N SER A 157 16.85 -30.54 -39.72
CA SER A 157 17.86 -30.27 -38.69
C SER A 157 17.44 -29.13 -37.78
N TYR A 158 16.93 -27.99 -38.33
CA TYR A 158 16.42 -26.86 -37.54
C TYR A 158 15.18 -27.24 -36.74
N TRP A 159 14.27 -28.02 -37.33
CA TRP A 159 13.10 -28.55 -36.62
C TRP A 159 13.49 -29.40 -35.40
N CYS A 160 14.43 -30.31 -35.56
CA CYS A 160 14.96 -31.13 -34.46
C CYS A 160 15.58 -30.27 -33.35
N ARG A 161 16.37 -29.25 -33.71
CA ARG A 161 16.96 -28.33 -32.73
C ARG A 161 15.90 -27.52 -31.97
N MET A 162 14.85 -27.04 -32.64
CA MET A 162 13.76 -26.27 -32.01
C MET A 162 12.88 -27.13 -31.10
N THR A 163 12.70 -28.40 -31.42
CA THR A 163 11.87 -29.37 -30.70
C THR A 163 12.63 -30.16 -29.64
N ASP A 164 13.96 -30.01 -29.56
CA ASP A 164 14.81 -30.69 -28.57
C ASP A 164 14.31 -30.41 -27.14
N PRO A 165 14.00 -31.44 -26.35
CA PRO A 165 13.60 -31.28 -24.95
C PRO A 165 14.74 -30.78 -24.04
N CYS A 166 16.00 -30.84 -24.50
CA CYS A 166 17.16 -30.46 -23.72
C CYS A 166 17.14 -28.97 -23.36
N PHE A 167 17.25 -28.68 -22.08
CA PHE A 167 17.23 -27.30 -21.55
C PHE A 167 18.39 -26.45 -22.10
N ASN A 168 19.58 -26.99 -22.15
CA ASN A 168 20.76 -26.26 -22.61
C ASN A 168 20.69 -25.92 -24.11
N SER A 169 20.17 -26.83 -24.95
CA SER A 169 19.96 -26.57 -26.38
C SER A 169 19.01 -25.40 -26.62
N ARG A 170 17.94 -25.34 -25.83
CA ARG A 170 16.97 -24.24 -25.92
C ARG A 170 17.53 -22.90 -25.48
N ILE A 171 18.26 -22.86 -24.35
CA ILE A 171 18.92 -21.65 -23.88
C ILE A 171 19.86 -21.11 -24.93
N ARG A 172 20.61 -22.00 -25.58
CA ARG A 172 21.53 -21.59 -26.63
C ARG A 172 20.82 -20.94 -27.82
N ILE A 173 19.69 -21.51 -28.27
CA ILE A 173 18.89 -20.87 -29.33
C ILE A 173 18.39 -19.48 -28.91
N TYR A 174 17.95 -19.32 -27.64
CA TYR A 174 17.55 -17.99 -27.13
C TYR A 174 18.71 -17.03 -27.01
N PHE A 175 19.87 -17.49 -26.60
CA PHE A 175 21.08 -16.68 -26.57
C PHE A 175 21.44 -16.20 -27.98
N ASP A 176 21.51 -17.13 -28.96
CA ASP A 176 21.82 -16.84 -30.37
C ASP A 176 20.75 -15.94 -31.02
N LEU A 177 19.49 -15.98 -30.57
CA LEU A 177 18.43 -15.07 -30.98
C LEU A 177 18.68 -13.62 -30.46
N CYS A 178 19.20 -13.50 -29.24
CA CYS A 178 19.55 -12.22 -28.64
C CYS A 178 20.86 -11.66 -29.19
N ASP A 179 21.86 -12.49 -29.43
CA ASP A 179 23.15 -12.10 -30.01
C ASP A 179 22.98 -11.77 -31.50
N LYS A 180 22.85 -10.48 -31.84
CA LYS A 180 22.54 -10.03 -33.19
C LYS A 180 23.74 -10.03 -34.11
N ASN A 181 24.91 -9.87 -33.59
CA ASN A 181 26.18 -9.81 -34.33
C ASN A 181 26.96 -11.12 -34.34
N MET A 182 26.50 -12.13 -33.57
CA MET A 182 27.08 -13.47 -33.44
C MET A 182 28.54 -13.48 -32.94
N ASP A 183 28.85 -12.56 -32.01
CA ASP A 183 30.16 -12.49 -31.40
C ASP A 183 30.26 -13.28 -30.09
N GLY A 184 29.19 -13.99 -29.68
CA GLY A 184 29.09 -14.72 -28.44
C GLY A 184 28.83 -13.84 -27.23
N ARG A 185 28.42 -12.58 -27.46
CA ARG A 185 28.18 -11.56 -26.43
C ARG A 185 26.88 -10.83 -26.72
N ILE A 186 26.03 -10.69 -25.71
CA ILE A 186 24.80 -9.91 -25.80
C ILE A 186 25.05 -8.53 -25.24
N THR A 187 25.00 -7.50 -26.08
CA THR A 187 25.15 -6.11 -25.67
C THR A 187 23.78 -5.48 -25.35
N LYS A 188 23.79 -4.30 -24.69
CA LYS A 188 22.57 -3.51 -24.45
C LYS A 188 21.79 -3.23 -25.75
N LYS A 189 22.50 -3.02 -26.86
CA LYS A 189 21.91 -2.77 -28.18
C LYS A 189 21.16 -4.00 -28.71
N ASP A 190 21.75 -5.19 -28.55
CA ASP A 190 21.17 -6.46 -28.98
C ASP A 190 19.92 -6.78 -28.16
N LEU A 191 19.97 -6.57 -26.85
CA LEU A 191 18.81 -6.70 -25.96
C LEU A 191 17.67 -5.76 -26.36
N LYS A 192 17.97 -4.48 -26.63
CA LYS A 192 16.98 -3.50 -27.09
C LYS A 192 16.27 -3.99 -28.36
N GLN A 193 17.00 -4.46 -29.33
CA GLN A 193 16.43 -4.98 -30.58
C GLN A 193 15.55 -6.22 -30.36
N THR A 194 16.00 -7.12 -29.50
CA THR A 194 15.24 -8.34 -29.15
C THR A 194 13.97 -8.03 -28.41
N ILE A 195 13.98 -7.04 -27.51
CA ILE A 195 12.80 -6.55 -26.80
C ILE A 195 11.78 -5.94 -27.76
N ILE A 196 12.21 -5.09 -28.70
CA ILE A 196 11.34 -4.50 -29.73
C ILE A 196 10.71 -5.61 -30.60
N LEU A 197 11.50 -6.56 -31.05
CA LEU A 197 11.01 -7.71 -31.82
C LEU A 197 9.97 -8.53 -31.04
N SER A 198 10.22 -8.80 -29.78
CA SER A 198 9.29 -9.52 -28.90
C SER A 198 7.99 -8.74 -28.71
N ALA A 199 8.06 -7.44 -28.50
CA ALA A 199 6.89 -6.58 -28.37
C ALA A 199 6.04 -6.55 -29.63
N SER A 200 6.68 -6.38 -30.80
CA SER A 200 6.02 -6.42 -32.11
C SER A 200 5.31 -7.75 -32.34
N THR A 201 5.97 -8.86 -32.05
CA THR A 201 5.42 -10.22 -32.17
C THR A 201 4.18 -10.44 -31.32
N ASN A 202 4.14 -9.82 -30.13
CA ASN A 202 3.01 -9.90 -29.19
C ASN A 202 1.97 -8.78 -29.38
N LYS A 203 2.05 -7.99 -30.46
CA LYS A 203 1.15 -6.85 -30.76
C LYS A 203 1.13 -5.79 -29.65
N LEU A 204 2.24 -5.63 -28.94
CA LEU A 204 2.41 -4.63 -27.90
C LEU A 204 3.09 -3.39 -28.51
N SER A 205 2.51 -2.23 -28.25
CA SER A 205 3.13 -0.95 -28.62
C SER A 205 4.18 -0.58 -27.57
N LEU A 206 5.45 -0.76 -27.93
CA LEU A 206 6.59 -0.36 -27.09
C LEU A 206 7.36 0.76 -27.77
N THR A 207 7.66 1.83 -27.07
CA THR A 207 8.48 2.91 -27.60
C THR A 207 9.96 2.54 -27.60
N HIS A 208 10.74 3.19 -28.45
CA HIS A 208 12.19 2.98 -28.49
C HIS A 208 12.91 3.31 -27.17
N GLU A 209 12.39 4.29 -26.41
CA GLU A 209 12.93 4.68 -25.10
C GLU A 209 12.63 3.60 -24.05
N GLU A 210 11.40 3.10 -24.01
CA GLU A 210 11.02 2.01 -23.12
C GLU A 210 11.83 0.73 -23.37
N ALA A 211 12.06 0.39 -24.64
CA ALA A 211 12.89 -0.77 -24.98
C ALA A 211 14.35 -0.60 -24.54
N GLU A 212 14.86 0.62 -24.58
CA GLU A 212 16.21 0.94 -24.09
C GLU A 212 16.31 0.84 -22.56
N ASP A 213 15.29 1.28 -21.86
CA ASP A 213 15.20 1.17 -20.39
C ASP A 213 15.12 -0.30 -19.96
N TYR A 214 14.34 -1.13 -20.66
CA TYR A 214 14.30 -2.57 -20.42
C TYR A 214 15.64 -3.25 -20.66
N ALA A 215 16.32 -2.89 -21.76
CA ALA A 215 17.64 -3.43 -22.06
C ALA A 215 18.66 -3.02 -21.01
N ALA A 216 18.62 -1.78 -20.53
CA ALA A 216 19.49 -1.30 -19.46
C ALA A 216 19.25 -2.07 -18.15
N LEU A 217 17.99 -2.37 -17.84
CA LEU A 217 17.60 -3.15 -16.66
C LEU A 217 18.18 -4.58 -16.71
N VAL A 218 18.04 -5.25 -17.86
CA VAL A 218 18.56 -6.61 -18.05
C VAL A 218 20.07 -6.61 -17.92
N MET A 219 20.76 -5.63 -18.51
CA MET A 219 22.21 -5.49 -18.37
C MET A 219 22.63 -5.27 -16.91
N GLU A 220 21.94 -4.39 -16.17
CA GLU A 220 22.25 -4.14 -14.76
C GLU A 220 22.14 -5.40 -13.89
N HIS A 221 21.26 -6.33 -14.27
CA HIS A 221 21.06 -7.58 -13.51
C HIS A 221 22.00 -8.70 -13.91
N LEU A 222 22.45 -8.74 -15.15
CA LEU A 222 23.23 -9.82 -15.73
C LEU A 222 24.71 -9.49 -15.90
N ASP A 223 25.03 -8.26 -16.23
CA ASP A 223 26.42 -7.77 -16.32
C ASP A 223 26.88 -7.27 -14.94
N ILE A 224 27.16 -8.22 -14.05
CA ILE A 224 27.56 -7.93 -12.65
C ILE A 224 28.91 -7.23 -12.61
N GLU A 225 29.79 -7.52 -13.58
CA GLU A 225 31.17 -7.02 -13.66
C GLU A 225 31.28 -5.72 -14.43
N ASN A 226 30.16 -5.17 -14.94
CA ASN A 226 30.12 -3.94 -15.76
C ASN A 226 31.01 -4.02 -17.01
N GLN A 227 31.06 -5.16 -17.67
CA GLN A 227 31.82 -5.40 -18.90
C GLN A 227 31.14 -4.80 -20.14
N GLY A 228 29.84 -4.45 -20.03
CA GLY A 228 29.02 -3.93 -21.14
C GLY A 228 28.42 -5.00 -22.02
N TYR A 229 28.60 -6.29 -21.70
CA TYR A 229 28.02 -7.44 -22.40
C TYR A 229 27.71 -8.60 -21.46
N ILE A 230 26.87 -9.52 -21.93
CA ILE A 230 26.46 -10.74 -21.20
C ILE A 230 26.96 -11.95 -21.97
N GLU A 231 27.65 -12.88 -21.31
CA GLU A 231 28.06 -14.15 -21.89
C GLU A 231 27.02 -15.25 -21.64
N LEU A 232 27.09 -16.34 -22.41
CA LEU A 232 26.16 -17.46 -22.32
C LEU A 232 26.07 -18.04 -20.90
N ASN A 233 27.17 -18.11 -20.17
CA ASN A 233 27.20 -18.64 -18.79
C ASN A 233 26.39 -17.79 -17.81
N GLN A 234 26.45 -16.46 -17.95
CA GLN A 234 25.68 -15.52 -17.12
C GLN A 234 24.20 -15.63 -17.47
N PHE A 235 23.87 -15.72 -18.75
CA PHE A 235 22.52 -15.88 -19.26
C PHE A 235 21.89 -17.21 -18.81
N GLU A 236 22.64 -18.32 -18.89
CA GLU A 236 22.23 -19.66 -18.43
C GLU A 236 21.97 -19.68 -16.92
N THR A 237 22.81 -19.05 -16.13
CA THR A 237 22.67 -18.96 -14.68
C THR A 237 21.39 -18.23 -14.28
N LEU A 238 21.03 -17.13 -14.95
CA LEU A 238 19.78 -16.42 -14.70
C LEU A 238 18.56 -17.31 -14.92
N ILE A 239 18.54 -18.02 -16.03
CA ILE A 239 17.41 -18.88 -16.41
C ILE A 239 17.26 -20.02 -15.42
N LYS A 240 18.35 -20.67 -15.04
CA LYS A 240 18.35 -21.71 -14.00
C LYS A 240 17.85 -21.19 -12.65
N MET A 241 18.23 -19.97 -12.26
CA MET A 241 17.75 -19.33 -11.03
C MET A 241 16.25 -18.97 -11.05
N SER A 242 15.70 -18.58 -12.20
CA SER A 242 14.27 -18.29 -12.34
C SER A 242 13.41 -19.56 -12.26
N LEU A 243 13.93 -20.70 -12.72
CA LEU A 243 13.26 -22.00 -12.66
C LEU A 243 13.24 -22.61 -11.25
N SER A 244 14.27 -22.37 -10.44
CA SER A 244 14.40 -22.95 -9.10
C SER A 244 13.45 -22.30 -8.07
N LYS A 245 12.81 -21.18 -8.38
CA LYS A 245 11.87 -20.47 -7.47
C LYS A 245 10.47 -21.07 -7.40
N GLY A 246 10.17 -22.10 -8.18
CA GLY A 246 8.84 -22.75 -8.26
C GLY A 246 8.65 -24.02 -7.41
N SER A 247 9.63 -24.47 -6.63
CA SER A 247 9.48 -25.68 -5.82
C SER A 247 10.28 -25.59 -4.54
N PHE A 248 9.62 -25.28 -3.43
CA PHE A 248 10.14 -25.55 -2.08
C PHE A 248 9.64 -26.93 -1.64
N SER A 249 10.47 -27.93 -1.76
CA SER A 249 10.40 -29.16 -0.96
C SER A 249 11.75 -29.34 -0.27
N THR A 250 11.67 -29.39 1.04
CA THR A 250 12.76 -29.73 1.94
C THR A 250 13.23 -31.16 1.67
N ASN A 251 14.49 -31.35 1.24
CA ASN A 251 15.37 -32.40 1.76
C ASN A 251 16.77 -32.27 1.16
N HIS A 252 17.75 -32.39 2.03
CA HIS A 252 19.18 -32.52 1.88
C HIS A 252 19.72 -32.91 0.49
N LEU A 253 20.46 -31.96 -0.12
CA LEU A 253 21.69 -32.27 -0.85
C LEU A 253 22.48 -30.95 -1.01
N SER A 254 23.67 -30.91 -0.44
CA SER A 254 24.61 -29.81 -0.51
C SER A 254 25.13 -29.66 -1.95
N ILE A 255 24.47 -28.77 -2.71
CA ILE A 255 25.05 -28.19 -3.92
C ILE A 255 25.42 -26.75 -3.55
N ARG A 256 26.71 -26.46 -3.55
CA ARG A 256 27.26 -25.10 -3.42
C ARG A 256 26.53 -24.19 -4.41
N ARG A 257 25.58 -23.42 -3.91
CA ARG A 257 25.07 -22.23 -4.59
C ARG A 257 26.25 -21.26 -4.68
N PRO A 258 26.41 -20.48 -5.75
CA PRO A 258 27.04 -19.22 -5.61
C PRO A 258 26.04 -18.33 -4.86
N TYR A 259 25.93 -18.59 -3.59
CA TYR A 259 25.56 -17.62 -2.62
C TYR A 259 26.56 -16.48 -2.83
N TYR A 260 26.10 -15.27 -3.11
CA TYR A 260 26.79 -14.16 -2.50
C TYR A 260 26.92 -14.57 -1.03
N SER A 261 28.07 -15.15 -0.69
CA SER A 261 28.45 -15.32 0.68
C SER A 261 28.53 -13.90 1.20
N PHE A 262 27.46 -13.50 1.88
CA PHE A 262 27.58 -12.48 2.87
C PHE A 262 28.55 -13.02 3.90
N ASP A 263 29.84 -12.89 3.64
CA ASP A 263 30.87 -12.90 4.66
C ASP A 263 30.67 -11.61 5.47
N LEU A 264 29.55 -11.61 6.18
CA LEU A 264 29.31 -10.73 7.31
C LEU A 264 30.12 -11.31 8.47
N CYS A 265 31.41 -11.06 8.44
CA CYS A 265 32.25 -11.08 9.63
C CYS A 265 31.91 -9.86 10.50
N GLU A 266 30.65 -9.77 10.94
CA GLU A 266 30.22 -8.83 11.98
C GLU A 266 29.34 -9.61 12.94
N GLU A 267 29.55 -9.44 14.23
CA GLU A 267 28.77 -10.10 15.26
C GLU A 267 27.28 -9.83 15.04
N PRO A 268 26.46 -10.88 14.83
CA PRO A 268 25.04 -10.72 14.58
C PRO A 268 24.41 -10.12 15.84
N ARG A 269 23.79 -8.95 15.71
CA ARG A 269 23.06 -8.32 16.81
C ARG A 269 21.95 -9.24 17.30
N SER A 270 21.77 -9.33 18.61
CA SER A 270 20.69 -10.13 19.20
C SER A 270 19.34 -9.67 18.64
N LYS A 271 18.50 -10.62 18.22
CA LYS A 271 17.13 -10.34 17.79
C LYS A 271 16.36 -9.54 18.84
N ASN A 272 16.57 -9.85 20.11
CA ASN A 272 15.93 -9.19 21.25
C ASN A 272 16.36 -7.72 21.36
N GLU A 273 17.62 -7.39 21.08
CA GLU A 273 18.07 -6.00 21.07
C GLU A 273 17.43 -5.19 19.95
N VAL A 274 17.34 -5.74 18.73
CA VAL A 274 16.70 -5.06 17.59
C VAL A 274 15.21 -4.87 17.85
N LEU A 275 14.52 -5.88 18.38
CA LEU A 275 13.12 -5.79 18.77
C LEU A 275 12.91 -4.78 19.89
N PHE A 276 13.70 -4.84 20.95
CA PHE A 276 13.63 -3.88 22.06
C PHE A 276 13.80 -2.44 21.55
N ARG A 277 14.84 -2.16 20.75
CA ARG A 277 15.07 -0.83 20.18
C ARG A 277 13.98 -0.36 19.22
N SER A 278 13.26 -1.29 18.56
CA SER A 278 12.15 -0.95 17.66
C SER A 278 10.85 -0.66 18.39
N TYR A 279 10.58 -1.39 19.47
CA TYR A 279 9.28 -1.36 20.16
C TYR A 279 9.29 -0.71 21.54
N TRP A 280 10.45 -0.40 22.15
CA TRP A 280 10.52 0.12 23.51
C TRP A 280 9.66 1.37 23.74
N ARG A 281 9.62 2.29 22.74
CA ARG A 281 8.82 3.52 22.83
C ARG A 281 7.31 3.24 22.88
N ARG A 282 6.85 2.17 22.27
CA ARG A 282 5.45 1.71 22.37
C ARG A 282 5.22 0.96 23.66
N ALA A 283 6.14 0.09 24.00
CA ALA A 283 6.03 -0.79 25.15
C ALA A 283 5.97 -0.01 26.47
N TRP A 284 6.82 0.99 26.68
CA TRP A 284 6.84 1.74 27.93
C TRP A 284 5.56 2.56 28.14
N ILE A 285 4.97 3.17 27.08
CA ILE A 285 3.70 3.90 27.18
C ILE A 285 2.55 2.95 27.54
N VAL A 286 2.49 1.78 26.89
CA VAL A 286 1.48 0.77 27.19
C VAL A 286 1.64 0.27 28.63
N LEU A 287 2.87 0.02 29.05
CA LEU A 287 3.17 -0.41 30.42
C LEU A 287 2.77 0.67 31.45
N LEU A 288 3.12 1.94 31.18
CA LEU A 288 2.74 3.06 32.06
C LEU A 288 1.21 3.18 32.17
N TRP A 289 0.49 3.08 31.04
CA TRP A 289 -0.97 3.09 31.04
C TRP A 289 -1.56 1.94 31.86
N LEU A 290 -1.02 0.71 31.71
CA LEU A 290 -1.46 -0.45 32.49
C LEU A 290 -1.18 -0.25 33.99
N ILE A 291 -0.01 0.25 34.36
CA ILE A 291 0.35 0.53 35.75
C ILE A 291 -0.64 1.54 36.37
N ILE A 292 -0.93 2.65 35.66
CA ILE A 292 -1.87 3.65 36.15
C ILE A 292 -3.28 3.05 36.29
N CYS A 293 -3.77 2.32 35.28
CA CYS A 293 -5.08 1.67 35.36
C CYS A 293 -5.18 0.69 36.54
N THR A 294 -4.14 -0.15 36.74
CA THR A 294 -4.09 -1.11 37.86
C THR A 294 -4.03 -0.41 39.19
N ALA A 295 -3.23 0.64 39.31
CA ALA A 295 -3.12 1.41 40.54
C ALA A 295 -4.45 2.09 40.93
N LEU A 296 -5.12 2.73 39.96
CA LEU A 296 -6.42 3.36 40.17
C LEU A 296 -7.51 2.35 40.55
N PHE A 297 -7.53 1.21 39.84
CA PHE A 297 -8.45 0.13 40.15
C PHE A 297 -8.24 -0.40 41.58
N THR A 298 -7.01 -0.75 41.92
CA THR A 298 -6.67 -1.32 43.25
C THR A 298 -6.93 -0.32 44.37
N TRP A 299 -6.58 0.96 44.17
CA TRP A 299 -6.86 2.01 45.13
C TRP A 299 -8.35 2.09 45.47
N LYS A 300 -9.22 2.18 44.45
CA LYS A 300 -10.68 2.26 44.71
C LYS A 300 -11.26 0.93 45.20
N PHE A 301 -10.77 -0.20 44.71
CA PHE A 301 -11.18 -1.50 45.20
C PHE A 301 -10.95 -1.66 46.72
N ILE A 302 -9.77 -1.29 47.21
CA ILE A 302 -9.43 -1.33 48.64
C ILE A 302 -10.27 -0.30 49.39
N GLN A 303 -10.42 0.92 48.89
CA GLN A 303 -11.20 1.97 49.54
C GLN A 303 -12.65 1.54 49.78
N TYR A 304 -13.30 0.91 48.78
CA TYR A 304 -14.71 0.48 48.94
C TYR A 304 -14.88 -0.82 49.69
N ARG A 305 -13.84 -1.64 49.83
CA ARG A 305 -13.84 -2.79 50.73
C ARG A 305 -14.03 -2.41 52.22
N HIS A 306 -13.60 -1.20 52.60
CA HIS A 306 -13.71 -0.67 53.95
C HIS A 306 -14.97 0.19 54.18
N ARG A 307 -15.86 0.35 53.19
CA ARG A 307 -17.13 1.06 53.37
C ARG A 307 -18.23 0.15 53.89
N ALA A 308 -19.18 0.69 54.68
CA ALA A 308 -20.30 -0.07 55.22
C ALA A 308 -21.12 -0.80 54.13
N ALA A 309 -21.32 -0.18 52.98
CA ALA A 309 -22.01 -0.78 51.85
C ALA A 309 -21.39 -2.10 51.34
N PHE A 310 -20.12 -2.38 51.68
CA PHE A 310 -19.48 -3.66 51.32
C PHE A 310 -20.15 -4.84 52.01
N GLN A 311 -20.75 -4.66 53.21
CA GLN A 311 -21.43 -5.73 53.90
C GLN A 311 -22.66 -6.27 53.14
N VAL A 312 -23.33 -5.39 52.35
CA VAL A 312 -24.47 -5.78 51.54
C VAL A 312 -24.00 -6.22 50.12
N MET A 313 -23.17 -5.40 49.47
CA MET A 313 -22.83 -5.58 48.03
C MET A 313 -21.57 -6.43 47.81
N GLY A 314 -20.67 -6.52 48.80
CA GLY A 314 -19.46 -7.34 48.77
C GLY A 314 -18.44 -6.91 47.71
N TYR A 315 -17.71 -7.86 47.15
CA TYR A 315 -16.66 -7.63 46.17
C TYR A 315 -17.16 -7.05 44.84
N CYS A 316 -18.44 -7.20 44.51
CA CYS A 316 -19.02 -6.61 43.31
C CYS A 316 -18.96 -5.09 43.34
N LEU A 317 -19.32 -4.48 44.48
CA LEU A 317 -19.17 -3.06 44.72
C LEU A 317 -17.73 -2.60 44.52
N SER A 318 -16.78 -3.29 45.17
CA SER A 318 -15.36 -2.93 45.04
C SER A 318 -14.87 -3.01 43.61
N THR A 319 -15.28 -4.05 42.88
CA THR A 319 -14.94 -4.22 41.44
C THR A 319 -15.57 -3.13 40.60
N ALA A 320 -16.86 -2.86 40.80
CA ALA A 320 -17.56 -1.81 40.02
C ALA A 320 -16.94 -0.42 40.25
N LYS A 321 -16.57 -0.07 41.47
CA LYS A 321 -15.96 1.22 41.80
C LYS A 321 -14.49 1.33 41.35
N GLY A 322 -13.74 0.21 41.43
CA GLY A 322 -12.40 0.13 40.83
C GLY A 322 -12.44 0.36 39.28
N ALA A 323 -13.38 -0.34 38.62
CA ALA A 323 -13.60 -0.16 37.18
C ALA A 323 -14.06 1.26 36.81
N ALA A 324 -14.94 1.87 37.62
CA ALA A 324 -15.40 3.25 37.42
C ALA A 324 -14.24 4.25 37.46
N GLU A 325 -13.28 4.08 38.37
CA GLU A 325 -12.13 4.98 38.45
C GLU A 325 -11.21 4.87 37.24
N THR A 326 -10.96 3.64 36.74
CA THR A 326 -10.22 3.43 35.51
C THR A 326 -10.97 3.98 34.28
N LEU A 327 -12.32 3.92 34.26
CA LEU A 327 -13.16 4.50 33.23
C LEU A 327 -13.01 6.01 33.16
N LYS A 328 -13.05 6.72 34.31
CA LYS A 328 -12.85 8.17 34.36
C LYS A 328 -11.51 8.57 33.73
N PHE A 329 -10.43 7.88 34.12
CA PHE A 329 -9.10 8.10 33.58
C PHE A 329 -9.04 7.84 32.06
N ASN A 330 -9.60 6.71 31.61
CA ASN A 330 -9.57 6.35 30.18
C ASN A 330 -10.44 7.29 29.32
N MET A 331 -11.60 7.73 29.84
CA MET A 331 -12.44 8.73 29.15
C MET A 331 -11.75 10.10 29.05
N ALA A 332 -10.94 10.49 30.03
CA ALA A 332 -10.09 11.65 29.95
C ALA A 332 -8.95 11.46 28.92
N LEU A 333 -8.23 10.36 29.02
CA LEU A 333 -7.04 10.09 28.21
C LEU A 333 -7.34 9.92 26.75
N ILE A 334 -8.51 9.35 26.37
CA ILE A 334 -8.85 9.02 24.97
C ILE A 334 -8.92 10.24 24.05
N LEU A 335 -9.16 11.44 24.60
CA LEU A 335 -9.22 12.70 23.85
C LEU A 335 -7.83 13.20 23.44
N LEU A 336 -6.80 12.96 24.24
CA LEU A 336 -5.46 13.53 24.01
C LEU A 336 -4.82 13.05 22.71
N PRO A 337 -4.86 11.75 22.31
CA PRO A 337 -4.29 11.27 21.06
C PRO A 337 -4.92 11.85 19.79
N VAL A 338 -6.08 12.50 19.88
CA VAL A 338 -6.77 13.13 18.75
C VAL A 338 -6.71 14.66 18.74
N CYS A 339 -6.01 15.25 19.73
CA CYS A 339 -5.69 16.68 19.78
C CYS A 339 -4.48 16.99 18.89
N ARG A 340 -4.74 17.21 17.59
CA ARG A 340 -3.70 17.26 16.54
C ARG A 340 -2.81 18.50 16.61
N ASN A 341 -3.34 19.67 16.98
CA ASN A 341 -2.54 20.87 17.17
C ASN A 341 -1.55 20.71 18.32
N THR A 342 -2.05 20.21 19.46
CA THR A 342 -1.22 19.90 20.64
C THR A 342 -0.12 18.88 20.29
N ILE A 343 -0.45 17.82 19.59
CA ILE A 343 0.51 16.81 19.15
C ILE A 343 1.54 17.40 18.20
N THR A 344 1.11 18.22 17.22
CA THR A 344 2.02 18.90 16.29
C THR A 344 2.96 19.85 17.04
N TRP A 345 2.47 20.54 18.06
CA TRP A 345 3.27 21.40 18.93
C TRP A 345 4.27 20.59 19.77
N LEU A 346 3.82 19.53 20.45
CA LEU A 346 4.69 18.65 21.25
C LEU A 346 5.78 17.98 20.41
N ARG A 347 5.46 17.61 19.17
CA ARG A 347 6.41 17.00 18.21
C ARG A 347 7.59 17.93 17.87
N LYS A 348 7.42 19.25 17.95
CA LYS A 348 8.50 20.23 17.73
C LYS A 348 9.61 20.08 18.79
N ASN A 349 9.25 19.68 20.02
CA ASN A 349 10.24 19.45 21.07
C ASN A 349 10.96 18.12 20.82
N ARG A 350 12.26 18.19 20.59
CA ARG A 350 13.12 17.04 20.23
C ARG A 350 13.15 15.98 21.33
N SER A 351 13.22 16.39 22.61
CA SER A 351 13.24 15.46 23.76
C SER A 351 11.91 14.71 23.89
N ILE A 352 10.78 15.40 23.82
CA ILE A 352 9.46 14.79 23.90
C ILE A 352 9.24 13.84 22.71
N ASN A 353 9.58 14.26 21.49
CA ASN A 353 9.46 13.44 20.28
C ASN A 353 10.42 12.24 20.26
N SER A 354 11.48 12.24 21.06
CA SER A 354 12.36 11.06 21.20
C SER A 354 11.75 9.97 22.09
N ILE A 355 10.93 10.34 23.07
CA ILE A 355 10.35 9.44 24.07
C ILE A 355 8.96 8.98 23.63
N ILE A 356 8.08 9.89 23.20
CA ILE A 356 6.69 9.60 22.85
C ILE A 356 6.57 9.24 21.36
N PRO A 357 5.97 8.07 21.01
CA PRO A 357 5.77 7.65 19.62
C PRO A 357 4.52 8.29 19.02
N PHE A 358 4.54 9.58 18.72
CA PHE A 358 3.38 10.31 18.15
C PHE A 358 2.85 9.73 16.83
N ASN A 359 3.63 8.89 16.14
CA ASN A 359 3.19 8.22 14.92
C ASN A 359 2.14 7.13 15.17
N ASP A 360 2.00 6.69 16.43
CA ASP A 360 1.07 5.63 16.85
C ASP A 360 -0.18 6.13 17.60
N ASN A 361 -0.45 7.43 17.59
CA ASN A 361 -1.56 8.05 18.32
C ASN A 361 -2.90 7.36 18.12
N ILE A 362 -3.25 7.05 16.86
CA ILE A 362 -4.52 6.39 16.53
C ILE A 362 -4.57 4.95 17.05
N ASN A 363 -3.43 4.25 17.08
CA ASN A 363 -3.37 2.91 17.66
C ASN A 363 -3.54 2.98 19.18
N PHE A 364 -2.92 3.96 19.83
CA PHE A 364 -3.08 4.22 21.25
C PHE A 364 -4.52 4.61 21.60
N HIS A 365 -5.16 5.49 20.83
CA HIS A 365 -6.59 5.82 20.96
C HIS A 365 -7.48 4.55 20.92
N LYS A 366 -7.24 3.65 19.97
CA LYS A 366 -8.00 2.39 19.88
C LYS A 366 -7.74 1.44 21.06
N MET A 367 -6.53 1.43 21.60
CA MET A 367 -6.19 0.62 22.76
C MET A 367 -6.92 1.12 24.00
N ILE A 368 -6.94 2.45 24.23
CA ILE A 368 -7.71 3.06 25.32
C ILE A 368 -9.20 2.75 25.16
N ALA A 369 -9.74 2.82 23.92
CA ALA A 369 -11.12 2.43 23.64
C ALA A 369 -11.41 0.97 24.03
N GLY A 370 -10.49 0.05 23.79
CA GLY A 370 -10.57 -1.33 24.27
C GLY A 370 -10.59 -1.40 25.80
N GLY A 371 -9.78 -0.61 26.48
CA GLY A 371 -9.79 -0.49 27.94
C GLY A 371 -11.11 0.06 28.48
N ILE A 372 -11.74 1.02 27.77
CA ILE A 372 -13.07 1.53 28.13
C ILE A 372 -14.12 0.41 28.02
N VAL A 373 -14.11 -0.37 26.96
CA VAL A 373 -15.06 -1.49 26.78
C VAL A 373 -14.93 -2.48 27.94
N VAL A 374 -13.71 -2.88 28.31
CA VAL A 374 -13.46 -3.76 29.45
C VAL A 374 -13.97 -3.12 30.76
N GLY A 375 -13.68 -1.85 30.97
CA GLY A 375 -14.14 -1.10 32.14
C GLY A 375 -15.67 -1.01 32.24
N VAL A 376 -16.37 -0.79 31.10
CA VAL A 376 -17.85 -0.74 31.06
C VAL A 376 -18.45 -2.11 31.39
N ILE A 377 -17.89 -3.19 30.87
CA ILE A 377 -18.35 -4.57 31.18
C ILE A 377 -18.18 -4.87 32.68
N LEU A 378 -17.03 -4.54 33.24
CA LEU A 378 -16.78 -4.76 34.69
C LEU A 378 -17.66 -3.88 35.56
N HIS A 379 -17.79 -2.58 35.24
CA HIS A 379 -18.59 -1.64 36.03
C HIS A 379 -20.10 -1.95 35.94
N GLY A 380 -20.63 -1.97 34.71
CA GLY A 380 -22.06 -2.22 34.48
C GLY A 380 -22.46 -3.66 34.85
N GLY A 381 -21.62 -4.65 34.48
CA GLY A 381 -21.86 -6.04 34.78
C GLY A 381 -21.89 -6.32 36.29
N ALA A 382 -20.93 -5.77 37.04
CA ALA A 382 -20.91 -5.93 38.51
C ALA A 382 -22.14 -5.28 39.16
N HIS A 383 -22.57 -4.11 38.72
CA HIS A 383 -23.79 -3.49 39.22
C HIS A 383 -25.04 -4.28 38.85
N LEU A 384 -25.28 -4.55 37.58
CA LEU A 384 -26.52 -5.16 37.07
C LEU A 384 -26.68 -6.62 37.51
N ALA A 385 -25.61 -7.42 37.45
CA ALA A 385 -25.69 -8.85 37.75
C ALA A 385 -25.46 -9.22 39.20
N CYS A 386 -24.94 -8.31 40.01
CA CYS A 386 -24.54 -8.63 41.36
C CYS A 386 -25.00 -7.61 42.41
N ASP A 387 -24.64 -6.32 42.25
CA ASP A 387 -24.94 -5.31 43.26
C ASP A 387 -26.44 -5.07 43.41
N LEU A 388 -27.18 -4.89 42.30
CA LEU A 388 -28.61 -4.63 42.34
C LEU A 388 -29.41 -5.80 42.93
N PRO A 389 -29.20 -7.07 42.55
CA PRO A 389 -29.83 -8.22 43.19
C PRO A 389 -29.51 -8.26 44.68
N ARG A 390 -28.26 -8.05 45.10
CA ARG A 390 -27.86 -8.09 46.51
C ARG A 390 -28.50 -6.99 47.36
N ILE A 391 -28.73 -5.82 46.81
CA ILE A 391 -29.45 -4.75 47.51
C ILE A 391 -30.90 -5.18 47.76
N SER A 392 -31.59 -5.72 46.71
CA SER A 392 -32.99 -6.14 46.80
C SER A 392 -33.21 -7.32 47.73
N ASP A 393 -32.28 -8.30 47.73
CA ASP A 393 -32.43 -9.56 48.45
C ASP A 393 -31.65 -9.61 49.77
N SER A 394 -31.03 -8.49 50.20
CA SER A 394 -30.24 -8.45 51.45
C SER A 394 -31.10 -8.59 52.67
N ASP A 395 -30.50 -9.13 53.76
CA ASP A 395 -31.11 -9.13 55.08
C ASP A 395 -31.51 -7.71 55.49
N ARG A 396 -32.76 -7.57 55.96
CA ARG A 396 -33.32 -6.25 56.32
C ARG A 396 -32.52 -5.57 57.42
N LEU A 397 -32.00 -6.30 58.38
CA LEU A 397 -31.25 -5.73 59.50
C LEU A 397 -29.90 -5.15 58.97
N ILE A 398 -29.20 -5.90 58.16
CA ILE A 398 -27.93 -5.46 57.56
C ILE A 398 -28.16 -4.29 56.62
N PHE A 399 -29.24 -4.34 55.81
CA PHE A 399 -29.63 -3.21 54.94
C PHE A 399 -29.88 -1.94 55.77
N TRP A 400 -30.68 -2.03 56.80
CA TRP A 400 -31.04 -0.90 57.68
C TRP A 400 -29.82 -0.26 58.36
N GLN A 401 -28.88 -1.10 58.83
CA GLN A 401 -27.68 -0.64 59.53
C GLN A 401 -26.64 -0.01 58.61
N THR A 402 -26.67 -0.31 57.30
CA THR A 402 -25.57 0.05 56.37
C THR A 402 -25.94 1.07 55.31
N ILE A 403 -27.01 0.84 54.54
CA ILE A 403 -27.33 1.63 53.34
C ILE A 403 -28.75 2.19 53.29
N ALA A 404 -29.64 1.83 54.23
CA ALA A 404 -31.05 2.25 54.23
C ALA A 404 -31.24 3.78 54.12
N ALA A 405 -30.40 4.56 54.82
CA ALA A 405 -30.43 6.02 54.74
C ALA A 405 -30.26 6.55 53.33
N ARG A 406 -29.61 5.80 52.44
CA ARG A 406 -29.40 6.17 51.01
C ARG A 406 -30.62 5.89 50.13
N PHE A 407 -31.51 5.03 50.59
CA PHE A 407 -32.74 4.61 49.91
C PHE A 407 -34.01 5.07 50.62
N GLY A 408 -33.89 6.12 51.48
CA GLY A 408 -35.05 6.65 52.17
C GLY A 408 -35.70 5.68 53.15
N TYR A 409 -34.89 4.76 53.72
CA TYR A 409 -35.33 3.68 54.63
C TYR A 409 -36.33 2.69 54.05
N HIS A 410 -36.39 2.62 52.70
CA HIS A 410 -37.13 1.62 51.95
C HIS A 410 -36.14 0.69 51.24
N GLN A 411 -36.35 -0.64 51.36
CA GLN A 411 -35.54 -1.62 50.61
C GLN A 411 -36.14 -1.76 49.22
N PRO A 412 -35.44 -1.21 48.16
CA PRO A 412 -36.00 -1.19 46.84
C PRO A 412 -35.94 -2.53 46.14
N SER A 413 -36.90 -2.84 45.31
CA SER A 413 -36.85 -3.96 44.38
C SER A 413 -35.81 -3.72 43.25
N TYR A 414 -35.39 -4.80 42.63
CA TYR A 414 -34.47 -4.73 41.49
C TYR A 414 -34.91 -3.72 40.40
N PHE A 415 -36.20 -3.77 40.03
CA PHE A 415 -36.73 -2.89 38.98
C PHE A 415 -36.83 -1.43 39.42
N GLU A 416 -37.09 -1.17 40.71
CA GLU A 416 -37.05 0.20 41.23
C GLU A 416 -35.64 0.77 41.17
N ILE A 417 -34.59 -0.02 41.48
CA ILE A 417 -33.22 0.42 41.32
C ILE A 417 -32.87 0.66 39.85
N LEU A 418 -33.31 -0.25 38.96
CA LEU A 418 -33.08 -0.14 37.52
C LEU A 418 -33.68 1.15 36.93
N ALA A 419 -34.82 1.62 37.44
CA ALA A 419 -35.49 2.84 37.02
C ALA A 419 -34.88 4.12 37.58
N THR A 420 -33.90 4.05 38.46
CA THR A 420 -33.24 5.23 39.04
C THR A 420 -32.45 6.00 37.96
N LYS A 421 -32.28 7.30 38.19
CA LYS A 421 -31.57 8.18 37.27
C LYS A 421 -30.12 7.72 37.02
N GLU A 422 -29.47 7.20 38.00
CA GLU A 422 -28.11 6.66 37.94
C GLU A 422 -28.01 5.49 36.98
N VAL A 423 -28.87 4.50 37.16
CA VAL A 423 -28.83 3.27 36.34
C VAL A 423 -29.34 3.58 34.92
N ALA A 424 -30.42 4.33 34.78
CA ALA A 424 -31.00 4.69 33.50
C ALA A 424 -29.99 5.47 32.60
N THR A 425 -29.30 6.50 33.20
CA THR A 425 -28.26 7.24 32.46
C THR A 425 -27.08 6.35 32.05
N GLY A 426 -26.71 5.38 32.92
CA GLY A 426 -25.68 4.38 32.64
C GLY A 426 -26.07 3.48 31.46
N ILE A 427 -27.29 2.97 31.43
CA ILE A 427 -27.80 2.10 30.35
C ILE A 427 -27.82 2.89 29.00
N VAL A 428 -28.34 4.12 29.00
CA VAL A 428 -28.36 4.96 27.79
C VAL A 428 -26.94 5.20 27.25
N MET A 429 -25.97 5.50 28.13
CA MET A 429 -24.57 5.66 27.72
C MET A 429 -24.03 4.38 27.07
N VAL A 430 -24.29 3.20 27.65
CA VAL A 430 -23.83 1.92 27.10
C VAL A 430 -24.43 1.66 25.72
N VAL A 431 -25.71 1.96 25.51
CA VAL A 431 -26.36 1.81 24.19
C VAL A 431 -25.71 2.73 23.17
N LEU A 432 -25.51 4.03 23.47
CA LEU A 432 -24.85 4.98 22.57
C LEU A 432 -23.42 4.55 22.27
N MET A 433 -22.68 4.08 23.27
CA MET A 433 -21.31 3.58 23.08
C MET A 433 -21.27 2.31 22.22
N MET A 434 -22.21 1.38 22.40
CA MET A 434 -22.31 0.19 21.56
C MET A 434 -22.50 0.56 20.08
N ILE A 435 -23.40 1.51 19.78
CA ILE A 435 -23.62 1.99 18.41
C ILE A 435 -22.33 2.60 17.87
N ALA A 436 -21.72 3.53 18.60
CA ALA A 436 -20.52 4.22 18.16
C ALA A 436 -19.31 3.28 17.98
N PHE A 437 -19.08 2.34 18.87
CA PHE A 437 -17.97 1.40 18.79
C PHE A 437 -18.17 0.34 17.71
N SER A 438 -19.37 -0.20 17.54
CA SER A 438 -19.65 -1.20 16.49
C SER A 438 -19.40 -0.62 15.09
N LEU A 439 -19.88 0.60 14.84
CA LEU A 439 -19.67 1.29 13.56
C LEU A 439 -18.22 1.81 13.37
N ALA A 440 -17.44 1.95 14.46
CA ALA A 440 -16.02 2.29 14.38
C ALA A 440 -15.11 1.11 14.01
N THR A 441 -15.61 -0.14 14.05
CA THR A 441 -14.83 -1.31 13.67
C THR A 441 -14.43 -1.29 12.20
N LYS A 442 -13.41 -2.09 11.83
CA LYS A 442 -12.89 -2.08 10.46
C LYS A 442 -13.90 -2.54 9.42
N TRP A 443 -14.76 -3.48 9.77
CA TRP A 443 -15.67 -4.12 8.85
C TRP A 443 -16.81 -3.18 8.37
N PRO A 444 -17.62 -2.55 9.23
CA PRO A 444 -18.62 -1.57 8.78
C PRO A 444 -17.99 -0.35 8.10
N ARG A 445 -16.87 0.15 8.62
CA ARG A 445 -16.23 1.36 8.10
C ARG A 445 -15.69 1.20 6.66
N ARG A 446 -15.26 0.00 6.24
CA ARG A 446 -14.69 -0.26 4.91
C ARG A 446 -15.71 -0.66 3.84
N GLN A 447 -16.97 -0.85 4.20
CA GLN A 447 -18.05 -1.27 3.30
C GLN A 447 -17.62 -2.39 2.32
N PRO A 448 -17.27 -3.60 2.77
CA PRO A 448 -16.90 -4.65 1.84
C PRO A 448 -18.08 -4.97 0.92
N LEU A 449 -17.79 -5.22 -0.36
CA LEU A 449 -18.80 -5.52 -1.39
C LEU A 449 -19.67 -6.75 -1.07
N SER A 450 -19.21 -7.61 -0.17
CA SER A 450 -19.95 -8.79 0.35
C SER A 450 -21.14 -8.45 1.24
N LEU A 451 -21.31 -7.18 1.66
CA LEU A 451 -22.42 -6.77 2.51
C LEU A 451 -23.75 -6.65 1.72
N PRO A 452 -24.89 -7.10 2.29
CA PRO A 452 -26.22 -6.82 1.74
C PRO A 452 -26.42 -5.30 1.53
N ARG A 453 -27.14 -4.94 0.48
CA ARG A 453 -27.41 -3.52 0.14
C ARG A 453 -27.95 -2.71 1.31
N SER A 454 -28.89 -3.28 2.09
CA SER A 454 -29.49 -2.62 3.25
C SER A 454 -28.47 -2.26 4.34
N VAL A 455 -27.53 -3.17 4.64
CA VAL A 455 -26.46 -2.93 5.61
C VAL A 455 -25.40 -1.97 5.05
N ARG A 456 -25.14 -2.02 3.75
CA ARG A 456 -24.18 -1.12 3.10
C ARG A 456 -24.65 0.33 3.13
N ASN A 457 -25.94 0.60 3.06
CA ASN A 457 -26.48 1.96 3.16
C ASN A 457 -26.30 2.60 4.55
N VAL A 458 -26.26 1.78 5.61
CA VAL A 458 -26.05 2.23 7.00
C VAL A 458 -24.60 2.01 7.49
N THR A 459 -23.66 1.73 6.60
CA THR A 459 -22.24 1.53 6.92
C THR A 459 -21.38 2.46 6.08
N GLY A 460 -20.11 2.58 6.40
CA GLY A 460 -19.16 3.42 5.66
C GLY A 460 -18.43 4.41 6.56
N TYR A 461 -17.56 5.19 5.95
CA TYR A 461 -16.76 6.18 6.67
C TYR A 461 -17.64 7.29 7.25
N ASN A 462 -18.62 7.79 6.51
CA ASN A 462 -19.51 8.86 6.96
C ASN A 462 -20.40 8.40 8.11
N THR A 463 -20.97 7.20 8.04
CA THR A 463 -21.75 6.62 9.15
C THR A 463 -20.89 6.46 10.41
N PHE A 464 -19.65 5.98 10.28
CA PHE A 464 -18.70 5.96 11.38
C PHE A 464 -18.48 7.38 11.94
N TRP A 465 -18.25 8.37 11.07
CA TRP A 465 -17.92 9.72 11.48
C TRP A 465 -19.10 10.34 12.27
N TYR A 466 -20.32 10.24 11.75
CA TYR A 466 -21.52 10.76 12.42
C TYR A 466 -21.81 10.01 13.72
N SER A 467 -21.78 8.68 13.72
CA SER A 467 -22.04 7.87 14.94
C SER A 467 -21.00 8.12 16.01
N HIS A 468 -19.76 8.45 15.64
CA HIS A 468 -18.72 8.76 16.63
C HIS A 468 -18.99 10.07 17.39
N HIS A 469 -19.78 11.00 16.82
CA HIS A 469 -20.22 12.22 17.51
C HIS A 469 -21.26 11.95 18.60
N LEU A 470 -21.86 10.73 18.68
CA LEU A 470 -22.67 10.32 19.83
C LEU A 470 -21.89 10.39 21.16
N PHE A 471 -20.55 10.37 21.09
CA PHE A 471 -19.73 10.57 22.27
C PHE A 471 -19.90 11.95 22.91
N ILE A 472 -20.40 12.98 22.21
CA ILE A 472 -20.78 14.25 22.82
C ILE A 472 -21.89 14.02 23.83
N ALA A 473 -22.93 13.28 23.45
CA ALA A 473 -24.01 12.93 24.37
C ALA A 473 -23.52 12.00 25.51
N VAL A 474 -22.62 11.05 25.20
CA VAL A 474 -22.00 10.17 26.21
C VAL A 474 -21.23 11.00 27.25
N TYR A 475 -20.46 12.01 26.88
CA TYR A 475 -19.75 12.87 27.84
C TYR A 475 -20.72 13.71 28.69
N ALA A 476 -21.79 14.26 28.10
CA ALA A 476 -22.83 14.96 28.84
C ALA A 476 -23.52 14.05 29.86
N LEU A 477 -23.92 12.85 29.42
CA LEU A 477 -24.52 11.84 30.30
C LEU A 477 -23.54 11.33 31.36
N LEU A 478 -22.24 11.23 31.06
CA LEU A 478 -21.21 10.83 32.03
C LEU A 478 -21.10 11.83 33.18
N ILE A 479 -21.19 13.13 32.90
CA ILE A 479 -21.24 14.17 33.92
C ILE A 479 -22.51 14.02 34.75
N LEU A 480 -23.69 13.89 34.13
CA LEU A 480 -24.97 13.69 34.80
C LEU A 480 -24.96 12.42 35.66
N HIS A 481 -24.54 11.27 35.11
CA HIS A 481 -24.42 10.03 35.82
C HIS A 481 -23.56 10.15 37.08
N SER A 482 -22.46 10.92 36.99
CA SER A 482 -21.57 11.13 38.12
C SER A 482 -22.10 12.08 39.18
N MET A 483 -23.16 12.83 38.90
CA MET A 483 -23.82 13.70 39.87
C MET A 483 -24.84 12.95 40.74
N PHE A 484 -25.42 11.87 40.22
CA PHE A 484 -26.43 11.05 40.88
C PHE A 484 -25.86 9.76 41.49
N LEU A 485 -24.90 9.85 42.42
CA LEU A 485 -24.28 8.67 43.05
C LEU A 485 -24.97 8.30 44.34
N PHE A 486 -25.49 7.06 44.47
CA PHE A 486 -26.19 6.56 45.68
C PHE A 486 -25.36 6.68 46.95
N LEU A 487 -24.07 6.40 46.90
CA LEU A 487 -23.23 6.21 48.09
C LEU A 487 -22.47 7.47 48.51
N THR A 488 -22.68 8.61 47.85
CA THR A 488 -21.86 9.80 48.06
C THR A 488 -22.65 11.08 47.80
N ASP A 489 -22.84 11.90 48.85
CA ASP A 489 -23.48 13.21 48.73
C ASP A 489 -22.47 14.34 48.51
N ASN A 490 -21.24 14.17 48.98
CA ASN A 490 -20.18 15.16 48.86
C ASN A 490 -19.77 15.41 47.42
N VAL A 491 -19.87 16.65 46.95
CA VAL A 491 -19.45 17.09 45.62
C VAL A 491 -17.97 16.84 45.39
N THR A 492 -17.14 16.95 46.43
CA THR A 492 -15.69 16.71 46.34
C THR A 492 -15.33 15.24 46.07
N GLU A 493 -16.20 14.30 46.41
CA GLU A 493 -16.02 12.88 46.10
C GLU A 493 -16.50 12.53 44.67
N LYS A 494 -17.25 13.42 43.99
CA LYS A 494 -17.74 13.27 42.63
C LYS A 494 -16.69 13.72 41.62
N THR A 495 -15.58 13.01 41.53
CA THR A 495 -14.34 13.41 40.83
C THR A 495 -14.37 13.32 39.32
N THR A 496 -15.43 12.81 38.68
CA THR A 496 -15.48 12.57 37.22
C THR A 496 -15.18 13.85 36.44
N TRP A 497 -15.81 14.98 36.78
CA TRP A 497 -15.59 16.27 36.13
C TRP A 497 -14.13 16.73 36.23
N MET A 498 -13.43 16.43 37.32
CA MET A 498 -12.01 16.78 37.50
C MET A 498 -11.11 16.03 36.53
N TYR A 499 -11.42 14.77 36.22
CA TYR A 499 -10.69 14.00 35.24
C TYR A 499 -10.86 14.52 33.81
N ILE A 500 -12.11 14.84 33.42
CA ILE A 500 -12.46 15.13 32.02
C ILE A 500 -12.39 16.60 31.64
N ALA A 501 -12.45 17.54 32.62
CA ALA A 501 -12.52 18.98 32.34
C ALA A 501 -11.37 19.47 31.44
N ILE A 502 -10.11 19.20 31.83
CA ILE A 502 -8.95 19.64 31.06
C ILE A 502 -8.90 19.00 29.66
N PRO A 503 -9.01 17.67 29.50
CA PRO A 503 -9.04 17.06 28.16
C PRO A 503 -10.20 17.52 27.27
N VAL A 504 -11.40 17.71 27.83
CA VAL A 504 -12.56 18.22 27.08
C VAL A 504 -12.34 19.66 26.64
N LEU A 505 -11.87 20.55 27.54
CA LEU A 505 -11.56 21.94 27.23
C LEU A 505 -10.46 22.03 26.14
N LEU A 506 -9.41 21.20 26.25
CA LEU A 506 -8.35 21.14 25.26
C LEU A 506 -8.89 20.71 23.88
N TYR A 507 -9.68 19.64 23.85
CA TYR A 507 -10.27 19.14 22.62
C TYR A 507 -11.24 20.15 21.98
N THR A 508 -12.12 20.75 22.80
CA THR A 508 -13.06 21.77 22.33
C THR A 508 -12.32 23.03 21.85
N GLY A 509 -11.32 23.48 22.60
CA GLY A 509 -10.46 24.58 22.21
C GLY A 509 -9.78 24.35 20.86
N GLU A 510 -9.29 23.12 20.60
CA GLU A 510 -8.75 22.78 19.27
C GLU A 510 -9.81 22.83 18.15
N ARG A 511 -11.06 22.47 18.43
CA ARG A 511 -12.15 22.59 17.45
C ARG A 511 -12.49 24.04 17.16
N VAL A 512 -12.60 24.86 18.19
CA VAL A 512 -12.84 26.32 18.07
C VAL A 512 -11.66 26.96 17.32
N PHE A 513 -10.43 26.67 17.71
CA PHE A 513 -9.24 27.20 17.05
C PHE A 513 -9.19 26.81 15.56
N ARG A 514 -9.60 25.59 15.19
CA ARG A 514 -9.75 25.19 13.79
C ARG A 514 -10.76 26.08 13.07
N ALA A 515 -11.96 26.25 13.64
CA ALA A 515 -13.03 27.05 13.03
C ALA A 515 -12.58 28.50 12.79
N ILE A 516 -11.90 29.08 13.76
CA ILE A 516 -11.33 30.43 13.64
C ILE A 516 -10.24 30.46 12.55
N ARG A 517 -9.26 29.57 12.61
CA ARG A 517 -8.12 29.53 11.67
C ARG A 517 -8.55 29.28 10.22
N SER A 518 -9.53 28.41 10.00
CA SER A 518 -10.05 28.14 8.66
C SER A 518 -10.75 29.32 8.03
N GLY A 519 -11.30 30.23 8.84
CA GLY A 519 -11.87 31.52 8.40
C GLY A 519 -10.81 32.57 8.03
N PHE A 520 -9.60 32.47 8.63
CA PHE A 520 -8.49 33.38 8.31
C PHE A 520 -7.69 32.95 7.07
N TYR A 521 -7.69 31.65 6.71
CA TYR A 521 -6.99 31.18 5.53
C TYR A 521 -7.90 31.25 4.31
N GLU A 522 -8.00 32.43 3.70
CA GLU A 522 -8.55 32.53 2.35
C GLU A 522 -7.56 31.92 1.38
N VAL A 523 -7.96 30.84 0.73
CA VAL A 523 -7.18 30.16 -0.29
C VAL A 523 -7.90 30.22 -1.62
N GLU A 524 -7.20 30.74 -2.62
CA GLU A 524 -7.62 30.70 -4.01
C GLU A 524 -6.97 29.52 -4.72
N ILE A 525 -7.70 28.92 -5.63
CA ILE A 525 -7.19 27.87 -6.46
C ILE A 525 -6.50 28.49 -7.67
N LEU A 526 -5.17 28.36 -7.69
CA LEU A 526 -4.35 28.86 -8.79
C LEU A 526 -4.47 27.96 -10.03
N LYS A 527 -4.53 26.64 -9.80
CA LYS A 527 -4.63 25.66 -10.88
C LYS A 527 -5.28 24.39 -10.38
N ALA A 528 -6.21 23.84 -11.16
CA ALA A 528 -6.74 22.50 -11.00
C ALA A 528 -6.38 21.65 -12.22
N SER A 529 -5.84 20.47 -12.01
CA SER A 529 -5.47 19.54 -13.11
C SER A 529 -6.08 18.18 -12.85
N ILE A 530 -6.77 17.66 -13.85
CA ILE A 530 -7.40 16.33 -13.84
C ILE A 530 -6.46 15.36 -14.54
N TYR A 531 -6.03 14.34 -13.85
CA TYR A 531 -5.14 13.30 -14.41
C TYR A 531 -5.89 11.98 -14.63
N PRO A 532 -5.43 11.17 -15.59
CA PRO A 532 -5.88 9.78 -15.74
C PRO A 532 -5.76 9.01 -14.42
N GLY A 533 -6.61 7.99 -14.21
CA GLY A 533 -6.65 7.28 -12.91
C GLY A 533 -7.43 8.01 -11.82
N LYS A 534 -8.27 9.00 -12.20
CA LYS A 534 -9.16 9.78 -11.30
C LYS A 534 -8.38 10.47 -10.19
N VAL A 535 -7.32 11.17 -10.54
CA VAL A 535 -6.51 11.99 -9.65
C VAL A 535 -6.74 13.47 -9.97
N LEU A 536 -7.11 14.25 -8.96
CA LEU A 536 -7.23 15.70 -9.00
C LEU A 536 -6.02 16.31 -8.31
N SER A 537 -5.28 17.16 -9.02
CA SER A 537 -4.23 17.98 -8.45
C SER A 537 -4.74 19.41 -8.26
N LEU A 538 -4.59 19.94 -7.07
CA LEU A 538 -4.94 21.32 -6.73
C LEU A 538 -3.68 22.09 -6.34
N GLN A 539 -3.47 23.23 -6.98
CA GLN A 539 -2.50 24.25 -6.57
C GLN A 539 -3.27 25.42 -5.98
N LEU A 540 -2.94 25.78 -4.75
CA LEU A 540 -3.58 26.82 -3.96
C LEU A 540 -2.57 27.92 -3.70
N ASN A 541 -3.01 29.15 -3.59
CA ASN A 541 -2.15 30.23 -3.07
C ASN A 541 -1.70 29.87 -1.64
N LYS A 542 -0.48 30.25 -1.30
CA LYS A 542 0.07 30.05 0.04
C LYS A 542 -0.28 31.26 0.89
N PRO A 543 -1.12 31.10 1.94
CA PRO A 543 -1.47 32.22 2.81
C PRO A 543 -0.24 32.84 3.47
N GLU A 544 -0.28 34.13 3.69
CA GLU A 544 0.80 34.84 4.42
C GLU A 544 1.04 34.20 5.79
N GLY A 545 2.30 33.99 6.13
CA GLY A 545 2.67 33.36 7.40
C GLY A 545 2.45 31.85 7.49
N PHE A 546 1.94 31.18 6.44
CA PHE A 546 1.78 29.74 6.43
C PHE A 546 3.13 29.01 6.28
N LYS A 547 3.68 28.60 7.42
CA LYS A 547 4.98 27.87 7.49
C LYS A 547 4.76 26.41 7.79
N TYR A 548 5.32 25.52 6.98
CA TYR A 548 5.26 24.09 7.18
C TYR A 548 6.61 23.41 6.92
N LEU A 549 6.72 22.15 7.27
CA LEU A 549 7.87 21.28 7.00
C LEU A 549 7.49 20.23 5.96
N SER A 550 8.46 19.77 5.19
CA SER A 550 8.27 18.67 4.25
C SER A 550 7.68 17.44 4.94
N GLY A 551 6.76 16.74 4.27
CA GLY A 551 6.01 15.62 4.81
C GLY A 551 4.85 15.96 5.75
N MET A 552 4.48 17.24 5.92
CA MET A 552 3.25 17.64 6.61
C MET A 552 2.02 17.50 5.73
N TYR A 553 0.83 17.51 6.35
CA TYR A 553 -0.46 17.46 5.67
C TYR A 553 -1.40 18.56 6.13
N ILE A 554 -2.40 18.85 5.32
CA ILE A 554 -3.49 19.77 5.62
C ILE A 554 -4.84 19.04 5.52
N PHE A 555 -5.84 19.61 6.16
CA PHE A 555 -7.23 19.26 5.88
C PHE A 555 -7.82 20.20 4.86
N ILE A 556 -8.63 19.65 3.97
CA ILE A 556 -9.40 20.40 2.98
C ILE A 556 -10.88 20.14 3.23
N GLN A 557 -11.67 21.19 3.16
CA GLN A 557 -13.13 21.19 3.17
C GLN A 557 -13.61 21.86 1.88
N CYS A 558 -14.64 21.32 1.28
CA CYS A 558 -15.36 21.94 0.18
C CYS A 558 -16.81 22.20 0.65
N PRO A 559 -17.19 23.44 0.94
CA PRO A 559 -18.52 23.77 1.47
C PRO A 559 -19.68 23.36 0.55
N GLN A 560 -19.45 23.36 -0.77
CA GLN A 560 -20.44 22.92 -1.77
C GLN A 560 -20.78 21.43 -1.67
N ILE A 561 -19.85 20.60 -1.14
CA ILE A 561 -20.06 19.17 -0.94
C ILE A 561 -20.60 18.92 0.46
N SER A 562 -19.90 19.43 1.48
CA SER A 562 -20.30 19.30 2.88
C SER A 562 -19.69 20.41 3.72
N PRO A 563 -20.48 21.13 4.52
CA PRO A 563 -19.98 22.19 5.41
C PRO A 563 -19.25 21.62 6.64
N PHE A 564 -19.32 20.32 6.89
CA PHE A 564 -18.78 19.69 8.11
C PHE A 564 -17.59 18.76 7.88
N GLU A 565 -17.43 18.25 6.65
CA GLU A 565 -16.43 17.23 6.36
C GLU A 565 -15.07 17.82 6.00
N TRP A 566 -14.06 17.40 6.74
CA TRP A 566 -12.66 17.76 6.54
C TRP A 566 -11.82 16.52 6.24
N HIS A 567 -11.16 16.51 5.10
CA HIS A 567 -10.36 15.37 4.65
C HIS A 567 -8.86 15.71 4.62
N PRO A 568 -7.99 14.83 5.14
CA PRO A 568 -6.55 15.07 5.21
C PRO A 568 -5.87 14.75 3.88
N PHE A 569 -4.98 15.64 3.43
CA PHE A 569 -4.15 15.45 2.25
C PHE A 569 -2.72 15.92 2.51
N SER A 570 -1.75 15.09 2.08
CA SER A 570 -0.33 15.45 2.17
C SER A 570 -0.04 16.64 1.26
N LEU A 571 0.75 17.57 1.74
CA LEU A 571 1.31 18.63 0.93
C LEU A 571 2.33 18.02 -0.03
N THR A 572 2.20 18.32 -1.31
CA THR A 572 3.12 17.89 -2.38
C THR A 572 4.03 19.01 -2.87
N SER A 573 3.74 20.27 -2.50
CA SER A 573 4.67 21.40 -2.65
C SER A 573 5.83 21.32 -1.66
N GLY A 574 6.96 21.91 -2.01
CA GLY A 574 8.08 22.13 -1.10
C GLY A 574 7.78 23.23 -0.09
N PRO A 575 8.42 23.26 1.09
CA PRO A 575 8.22 24.34 2.09
C PRO A 575 8.55 25.74 1.57
N GLU A 576 9.44 25.81 0.58
CA GLU A 576 9.92 27.06 -0.02
C GLU A 576 9.10 27.50 -1.25
N ASP A 577 8.22 26.61 -1.76
CA ASP A 577 7.35 26.96 -2.88
C ASP A 577 6.37 28.09 -2.46
N ASP A 578 6.06 28.98 -3.40
CA ASP A 578 5.13 30.10 -3.19
C ASP A 578 3.66 29.67 -3.22
N TYR A 579 3.40 28.40 -3.51
CA TYR A 579 2.07 27.80 -3.56
C TYR A 579 1.99 26.55 -2.68
N LEU A 580 0.77 26.14 -2.37
CA LEU A 580 0.47 24.84 -1.75
C LEU A 580 -0.08 23.91 -2.81
N SER A 581 0.34 22.66 -2.81
CA SER A 581 -0.24 21.66 -3.71
C SER A 581 -0.63 20.37 -2.99
N VAL A 582 -1.72 19.77 -3.47
CA VAL A 582 -2.22 18.46 -2.99
C VAL A 582 -2.69 17.62 -4.18
N HIS A 583 -2.60 16.30 -4.03
CA HIS A 583 -3.10 15.33 -5.01
C HIS A 583 -4.18 14.47 -4.35
N ILE A 584 -5.37 14.47 -4.90
CA ILE A 584 -6.58 13.79 -4.40
C ILE A 584 -6.96 12.68 -5.36
N ARG A 585 -6.89 11.43 -4.93
CA ARG A 585 -7.42 10.28 -5.68
C ARG A 585 -8.82 9.94 -5.19
N THR A 586 -9.71 9.59 -6.10
CA THR A 586 -11.06 9.14 -5.73
C THR A 586 -10.99 7.79 -5.02
N ALA A 587 -11.35 7.78 -3.74
CA ALA A 587 -11.34 6.58 -2.89
C ALA A 587 -12.65 6.38 -2.11
N GLY A 588 -13.53 7.40 -2.06
CA GLY A 588 -14.82 7.41 -1.37
C GLY A 588 -15.70 8.52 -1.90
N ASP A 589 -16.91 8.64 -1.37
CA ASP A 589 -17.96 9.53 -1.89
C ASP A 589 -17.51 10.99 -1.96
N TRP A 590 -16.95 11.54 -0.89
CA TRP A 590 -16.49 12.93 -0.87
C TRP A 590 -15.38 13.18 -1.90
N SER A 591 -14.40 12.26 -2.01
CA SER A 591 -13.30 12.41 -2.97
C SER A 591 -13.76 12.26 -4.41
N TYR A 592 -14.83 11.50 -4.67
CA TYR A 592 -15.45 11.43 -5.97
C TYR A 592 -16.23 12.72 -6.29
N GLN A 593 -16.98 13.24 -5.33
CA GLN A 593 -17.76 14.49 -5.51
C GLN A 593 -16.84 15.68 -5.79
N ILE A 594 -15.75 15.84 -5.04
CA ILE A 594 -14.80 16.94 -5.32
C ILE A 594 -14.13 16.78 -6.68
N TYR A 595 -13.76 15.54 -7.07
CA TYR A 595 -13.22 15.27 -8.38
C TYR A 595 -14.22 15.66 -9.50
N SER A 596 -15.47 15.23 -9.41
CA SER A 596 -16.51 15.54 -10.40
C SER A 596 -16.80 17.04 -10.47
N LEU A 597 -16.89 17.73 -9.33
CA LEU A 597 -17.12 19.16 -9.25
C LEU A 597 -15.99 19.95 -9.97
N PHE A 598 -14.73 19.57 -9.77
CA PHE A 598 -13.60 20.22 -10.44
C PHE A 598 -13.47 19.81 -11.91
N GLN A 599 -13.86 18.61 -12.27
CA GLN A 599 -13.90 18.16 -13.65
C GLN A 599 -14.94 18.97 -14.44
N GLU A 600 -16.14 19.19 -13.90
CA GLU A 600 -17.17 20.01 -14.49
C GLU A 600 -16.73 21.47 -14.64
N ALA A 601 -16.12 22.03 -13.58
CA ALA A 601 -15.60 23.42 -13.62
C ALA A 601 -14.49 23.59 -14.67
N THR A 602 -13.65 22.57 -14.86
CA THR A 602 -12.56 22.62 -15.86
C THR A 602 -13.10 22.47 -17.30
N LEU A 603 -14.14 21.65 -17.50
CA LEU A 603 -14.73 21.42 -18.82
C LEU A 603 -15.67 22.56 -19.27
N SER A 604 -16.40 23.16 -18.33
CA SER A 604 -17.35 24.24 -18.62
C SER A 604 -16.72 25.60 -18.91
N GLY A 605 -15.40 25.75 -18.68
CA GLY A 605 -14.66 27.00 -18.91
C GLY A 605 -15.18 28.19 -18.10
N VAL A 606 -16.01 27.95 -17.08
CA VAL A 606 -16.54 29.00 -16.20
C VAL A 606 -15.41 29.67 -15.45
N LYS A 607 -15.37 30.99 -15.44
CA LYS A 607 -14.40 31.78 -14.68
C LYS A 607 -14.65 31.57 -13.18
N GLY A 608 -13.85 30.69 -12.57
CA GLY A 608 -13.79 30.50 -11.12
C GLY A 608 -13.92 29.04 -10.69
N TYR A 609 -12.97 28.59 -9.88
CA TYR A 609 -13.02 27.26 -9.27
C TYR A 609 -13.92 27.24 -8.03
N PRO A 610 -14.45 26.08 -7.63
CA PRO A 610 -15.17 25.89 -6.37
C PRO A 610 -14.33 26.34 -5.17
N LYS A 611 -14.97 27.02 -4.20
CA LYS A 611 -14.26 27.45 -2.98
C LYS A 611 -13.86 26.24 -2.13
N VAL A 612 -12.65 26.30 -1.58
CA VAL A 612 -12.15 25.33 -0.62
C VAL A 612 -11.59 26.06 0.61
N HIS A 613 -11.72 25.42 1.76
CA HIS A 613 -11.09 25.87 2.99
C HIS A 613 -9.98 24.91 3.38
N ILE A 614 -8.90 25.44 3.96
CA ILE A 614 -7.79 24.64 4.46
C ILE A 614 -7.62 24.80 5.97
N ASP A 615 -7.11 23.77 6.61
CA ASP A 615 -6.73 23.78 8.01
C ASP A 615 -5.43 22.97 8.19
N GLY A 616 -4.46 23.53 8.90
CA GLY A 616 -3.15 22.93 9.10
C GLY A 616 -2.05 23.99 9.28
N PRO A 617 -0.80 23.63 9.10
CA PRO A 617 -0.27 22.30 8.77
C PRO A 617 -0.21 21.37 9.99
N TYR A 618 -0.29 20.05 9.74
CA TYR A 618 -0.23 19.03 10.77
C TYR A 618 0.96 18.09 10.57
N GLY A 619 1.53 17.64 11.70
CA GLY A 619 2.68 16.76 11.69
C GLY A 619 2.35 15.31 11.33
N ALA A 620 3.23 14.68 10.56
CA ALA A 620 3.13 13.29 10.11
C ALA A 620 4.41 12.49 10.38
N ALA A 621 4.37 11.16 10.21
CA ALA A 621 5.54 10.31 10.46
C ALA A 621 6.70 10.61 9.52
N SER A 622 6.39 11.01 8.29
CA SER A 622 7.36 11.40 7.26
C SER A 622 8.26 12.57 7.65
N GLN A 623 7.84 13.43 8.59
CA GLN A 623 8.71 14.49 9.13
C GLN A 623 9.95 13.95 9.84
N ASP A 624 9.92 12.70 10.30
CA ASP A 624 11.07 12.08 10.96
C ASP A 624 12.24 11.79 10.00
N HIS A 625 12.09 12.06 8.67
CA HIS A 625 13.15 11.89 7.68
C HIS A 625 14.40 12.71 8.01
N VAL A 626 14.26 13.89 8.62
CA VAL A 626 15.39 14.73 9.05
C VAL A 626 16.28 14.10 10.14
N LYS A 627 15.84 12.98 10.73
CA LYS A 627 16.62 12.24 11.75
C LYS A 627 17.64 11.26 11.14
N TYR A 628 17.62 11.11 9.80
CA TYR A 628 18.41 10.12 9.08
C TYR A 628 19.26 10.79 8.01
N ASP A 629 20.50 10.33 7.87
CA ASP A 629 21.37 10.75 6.77
C ASP A 629 20.99 10.06 5.46
N ILE A 630 20.36 8.89 5.54
CA ILE A 630 19.90 8.10 4.40
C ILE A 630 18.44 7.74 4.62
N VAL A 631 17.60 8.01 3.62
CA VAL A 631 16.18 7.69 3.64
C VAL A 631 15.79 6.82 2.45
N VAL A 632 14.87 5.91 2.70
CA VAL A 632 14.22 5.06 1.69
C VAL A 632 12.73 5.39 1.71
N LEU A 633 12.25 5.98 0.64
CA LEU A 633 10.87 6.45 0.49
C LEU A 633 10.11 5.47 -0.40
N ILE A 634 9.11 4.79 0.15
CA ILE A 634 8.35 3.74 -0.55
C ILE A 634 6.87 4.11 -0.56
N GLY A 635 6.34 4.40 -1.75
CA GLY A 635 4.93 4.74 -1.92
C GLY A 635 4.20 3.82 -2.88
N LEU A 636 2.96 3.42 -2.56
CA LEU A 636 2.10 2.64 -3.45
C LEU A 636 0.96 3.50 -3.97
N GLY A 637 0.89 3.67 -5.30
CA GLY A 637 -0.10 4.53 -5.95
C GLY A 637 -0.05 5.95 -5.41
N ILE A 638 -1.21 6.53 -5.03
CA ILE A 638 -1.30 7.88 -4.45
C ILE A 638 -0.61 8.00 -3.06
N GLY A 639 -0.31 6.90 -2.38
CA GLY A 639 0.42 6.91 -1.11
C GLY A 639 1.85 7.45 -1.21
N PHE A 640 2.29 7.82 -2.41
CA PHE A 640 3.56 8.49 -2.64
C PHE A 640 3.54 10.00 -2.29
N THR A 641 2.37 10.62 -2.25
CA THR A 641 2.21 12.07 -2.04
C THR A 641 2.98 12.67 -0.86
N PRO A 642 3.08 12.04 0.35
CA PRO A 642 3.85 12.62 1.45
C PRO A 642 5.35 12.75 1.13
N PHE A 643 5.86 11.93 0.22
CA PHE A 643 7.29 11.89 -0.11
C PHE A 643 7.70 12.89 -1.20
N ILE A 644 6.75 13.44 -1.96
CA ILE A 644 7.02 14.44 -2.99
C ILE A 644 7.59 15.72 -2.37
N SER A 645 6.95 16.21 -1.32
CA SER A 645 7.42 17.40 -0.57
C SER A 645 8.81 17.18 0.02
N ILE A 646 9.10 15.96 0.51
CA ILE A 646 10.43 15.61 1.03
C ILE A 646 11.48 15.61 -0.08
N LEU A 647 11.13 15.06 -1.25
CA LEU A 647 12.04 15.04 -2.40
C LEU A 647 12.38 16.46 -2.87
N LYS A 648 11.38 17.34 -2.99
CA LYS A 648 11.58 18.74 -3.32
C LYS A 648 12.50 19.43 -2.31
N ASP A 649 12.27 19.21 -1.01
CA ASP A 649 13.09 19.79 0.07
C ASP A 649 14.54 19.27 0.03
N VAL A 650 14.76 17.98 -0.25
CA VAL A 650 16.10 17.38 -0.39
C VAL A 650 16.84 17.93 -1.60
N VAL A 651 16.15 18.13 -2.73
CA VAL A 651 16.73 18.67 -3.96
C VAL A 651 17.11 20.14 -3.77
N ASN A 652 16.19 20.97 -3.26
CA ASN A 652 16.43 22.38 -3.00
C ASN A 652 17.52 22.61 -1.93
N GLY A 653 17.58 21.76 -0.90
CA GLY A 653 18.63 21.80 0.12
C GLY A 653 20.02 21.44 -0.42
N ALA A 654 20.10 20.56 -1.42
CA ALA A 654 21.36 20.22 -2.06
C ALA A 654 21.90 21.38 -2.92
N GLU A 655 21.04 22.17 -3.56
CA GLU A 655 21.44 23.35 -4.33
C GLU A 655 22.03 24.45 -3.45
N LYS A 656 21.42 24.69 -2.30
CA LYS A 656 21.93 25.69 -1.33
C LYS A 656 23.29 25.34 -0.74
N SER A 657 23.59 24.06 -0.56
CA SER A 657 24.88 23.63 -0.06
C SER A 657 26.01 23.81 -1.07
N HIS A 658 25.73 23.85 -2.38
CA HIS A 658 26.70 24.16 -3.42
C HIS A 658 26.99 25.66 -3.55
N CYS A 659 26.09 26.54 -3.14
CA CYS A 659 26.29 28.00 -3.17
C CYS A 659 27.11 28.56 -2.00
N HIS A 660 27.51 27.72 -1.01
CA HIS A 660 28.18 28.16 0.22
C HIS A 660 29.68 28.54 0.07
N HIS A 661 30.20 28.74 -1.12
CA HIS A 661 31.54 29.34 -1.30
C HIS A 661 31.55 30.86 -1.22
N THR A 662 30.43 31.53 -0.96
CA THR A 662 30.34 32.98 -0.74
C THR A 662 29.54 33.29 0.51
N GLY A 663 30.22 33.44 1.61
CA GLY A 663 30.02 34.27 2.82
C GLY A 663 28.61 34.68 3.28
N CYS A 664 27.63 33.80 3.38
CA CYS A 664 26.32 34.10 4.00
C CYS A 664 26.18 33.47 5.39
N ARG A 665 25.71 34.30 6.35
CA ARG A 665 25.57 34.04 7.79
C ARG A 665 24.84 32.73 8.11
N GLU A 666 25.36 32.03 9.11
CA GLU A 666 24.77 30.86 9.78
C GLU A 666 23.38 31.16 10.36
N GLY A 667 22.33 30.82 9.61
CA GLY A 667 21.00 30.61 10.13
C GLY A 667 20.73 29.14 10.15
N SER A 668 20.60 28.54 11.34
CA SER A 668 20.16 27.15 11.64
C SER A 668 19.96 26.24 10.41
N LEU A 669 21.04 25.62 9.92
CA LEU A 669 21.01 24.65 8.84
C LEU A 669 20.14 23.47 9.26
N ARG A 670 18.95 23.32 8.65
CA ARG A 670 18.19 22.09 8.70
C ARG A 670 19.04 20.99 8.03
N LYS A 671 19.36 19.95 8.77
CA LYS A 671 20.09 18.81 8.26
C LYS A 671 19.16 18.01 7.35
N ALA A 672 19.23 18.25 6.04
CA ALA A 672 18.55 17.42 5.05
C ALA A 672 19.25 16.06 4.91
N PRO A 673 18.53 14.97 4.56
CA PRO A 673 19.18 13.69 4.26
C PRO A 673 20.19 13.83 3.14
N LEU A 674 21.37 13.22 3.32
CA LEU A 674 22.44 13.24 2.30
C LEU A 674 22.08 12.40 1.08
N LYS A 675 21.28 11.33 1.27
CA LYS A 675 20.86 10.42 0.20
C LYS A 675 19.40 9.98 0.39
N ALA A 676 18.62 10.04 -0.68
CA ALA A 676 17.25 9.55 -0.73
C ALA A 676 17.10 8.47 -1.82
N TYR A 677 16.57 7.33 -1.45
CA TYR A 677 16.19 6.25 -2.36
C TYR A 677 14.67 6.23 -2.48
N LEU A 678 14.18 6.23 -3.72
CA LEU A 678 12.78 6.31 -4.02
C LEU A 678 12.28 5.04 -4.67
N TYR A 679 11.18 4.49 -4.15
CA TYR A 679 10.48 3.36 -4.73
C TYR A 679 8.99 3.69 -4.82
N TRP A 680 8.55 4.00 -6.02
CA TRP A 680 7.13 4.18 -6.29
C TRP A 680 6.58 2.98 -7.05
N VAL A 681 5.49 2.40 -6.54
CA VAL A 681 4.87 1.21 -7.11
C VAL A 681 3.41 1.52 -7.41
N THR A 682 3.00 1.35 -8.64
CA THR A 682 1.61 1.48 -9.07
C THR A 682 1.17 0.26 -9.85
N ARG A 683 -0.13 0.00 -9.86
CA ARG A 683 -0.77 -1.03 -10.71
C ARG A 683 -1.37 -0.42 -11.97
N GLU A 684 -1.60 0.87 -11.99
CA GLU A 684 -2.29 1.59 -13.05
C GLU A 684 -1.27 2.37 -13.87
N GLN A 685 -1.18 2.08 -15.15
CA GLN A 685 -0.32 2.79 -16.10
C GLN A 685 -0.67 4.28 -16.16
N SER A 686 -1.97 4.61 -16.10
CA SER A 686 -2.46 5.99 -16.08
C SER A 686 -1.94 6.84 -14.92
N SER A 687 -1.43 6.20 -13.86
CA SER A 687 -0.80 6.92 -12.74
C SER A 687 0.56 7.52 -13.09
N PHE A 688 1.21 7.11 -14.19
CA PHE A 688 2.50 7.67 -14.60
C PHE A 688 2.41 9.12 -15.07
N ASP A 689 1.28 9.54 -15.60
CA ASP A 689 1.15 10.89 -16.18
C ASP A 689 1.30 11.98 -15.12
N TRP A 690 0.59 11.88 -13.99
CA TRP A 690 0.75 12.86 -12.91
C TRP A 690 2.13 12.78 -12.23
N PHE A 691 2.72 11.59 -12.20
CA PHE A 691 4.04 11.40 -11.60
C PHE A 691 5.16 11.91 -12.53
N ARG A 692 5.00 11.77 -13.84
CA ARG A 692 5.93 12.30 -14.84
C ARG A 692 6.11 13.82 -14.72
N ASP A 693 5.02 14.55 -14.51
CA ASP A 693 5.09 16.00 -14.33
C ASP A 693 5.88 16.37 -13.07
N ILE A 694 5.66 15.65 -11.98
CA ILE A 694 6.43 15.82 -10.74
C ILE A 694 7.90 15.45 -10.93
N THR A 695 8.20 14.35 -11.61
CA THR A 695 9.59 13.95 -11.85
C THR A 695 10.32 14.90 -12.78
N LYS A 696 9.65 15.47 -13.78
CA LYS A 696 10.21 16.54 -14.61
C LYS A 696 10.56 17.77 -13.78
N GLU A 697 9.66 18.21 -12.92
CA GLU A 697 9.88 19.35 -12.02
C GLU A 697 11.09 19.11 -11.11
N ILE A 698 11.26 17.88 -10.57
CA ILE A 698 12.38 17.51 -9.72
C ILE A 698 13.68 17.32 -10.52
N SER A 699 13.63 16.80 -11.74
CA SER A 699 14.82 16.49 -12.56
C SER A 699 15.40 17.71 -13.29
N ASN A 700 14.58 18.71 -13.58
CA ASN A 700 15.07 19.96 -14.20
C ASN A 700 16.02 20.74 -13.28
N SER A 701 15.99 20.48 -11.97
CA SER A 701 16.88 21.12 -11.02
C SER A 701 18.25 20.46 -10.88
N ASN A 702 18.45 19.21 -11.34
CA ASN A 702 19.76 18.53 -11.31
C ASN A 702 19.75 17.22 -12.12
N GLN A 703 20.85 16.90 -12.82
CA GLN A 703 21.12 15.71 -13.64
C GLN A 703 21.01 14.36 -12.89
N LYS A 704 20.06 14.16 -12.00
CA LYS A 704 19.87 12.91 -11.28
C LYS A 704 18.98 11.99 -12.09
N GLN A 705 19.53 10.91 -12.61
CA GLN A 705 18.80 9.87 -13.33
C GLN A 705 17.72 9.24 -12.41
N VAL A 706 16.46 9.48 -12.74
CA VAL A 706 15.33 8.71 -12.21
C VAL A 706 15.23 7.43 -13.03
N ARG A 707 15.49 6.28 -12.41
CA ARG A 707 15.37 4.98 -13.08
C ARG A 707 13.99 4.40 -12.79
N THR A 708 13.27 4.07 -13.85
CA THR A 708 11.94 3.44 -13.77
C THR A 708 12.07 1.93 -13.95
N HIS A 709 11.49 1.15 -13.03
CA HIS A 709 11.49 -0.30 -13.05
C HIS A 709 10.07 -0.82 -13.17
N PHE A 710 9.78 -1.60 -14.20
CA PHE A 710 8.45 -2.17 -14.46
C PHE A 710 8.31 -3.58 -13.87
N ALA A 711 8.44 -3.72 -12.56
CA ALA A 711 8.23 -4.99 -11.89
C ALA A 711 7.87 -4.80 -10.41
N ARG A 712 7.31 -5.83 -9.80
CA ARG A 712 7.16 -5.85 -8.34
C ARG A 712 8.55 -5.81 -7.69
N PRO A 713 8.84 -4.84 -6.80
CA PRO A 713 10.15 -4.70 -6.19
C PRO A 713 10.55 -5.96 -5.42
N ASN A 714 11.77 -6.44 -5.66
CA ASN A 714 12.36 -7.49 -4.84
C ASN A 714 12.98 -6.87 -3.58
N TRP A 715 12.17 -6.76 -2.52
CA TRP A 715 12.60 -6.12 -1.27
C TRP A 715 13.85 -6.75 -0.66
N ILE A 716 14.03 -8.06 -0.79
CA ILE A 716 15.22 -8.76 -0.26
C ILE A 716 16.48 -8.24 -0.97
N SER A 717 16.46 -8.15 -2.29
CA SER A 717 17.59 -7.64 -3.07
C SER A 717 17.86 -6.17 -2.77
N ILE A 718 16.81 -5.34 -2.67
CA ILE A 718 16.93 -3.91 -2.38
C ILE A 718 17.56 -3.69 -1.01
N PHE A 719 17.05 -4.33 0.03
CA PHE A 719 17.59 -4.19 1.39
C PHE A 719 19.02 -4.74 1.51
N SER A 720 19.32 -5.83 0.79
CA SER A 720 20.67 -6.38 0.71
C SER A 720 21.66 -5.38 0.09
N LYS A 721 21.31 -4.81 -1.08
CA LYS A 721 22.13 -3.80 -1.76
C LYS A 721 22.34 -2.55 -0.89
N LEU A 722 21.28 -2.08 -0.21
CA LEU A 722 21.35 -0.92 0.68
C LEU A 722 22.24 -1.19 1.90
N ALA A 723 22.13 -2.37 2.51
CA ALA A 723 22.94 -2.75 3.64
C ALA A 723 24.42 -2.86 3.26
N HIS A 724 24.72 -3.41 2.09
CA HIS A 724 26.10 -3.51 1.60
C HIS A 724 26.70 -2.14 1.26
N ARG A 725 25.91 -1.27 0.62
CA ARG A 725 26.37 0.07 0.19
C ARG A 725 26.55 1.04 1.37
N HIS A 726 25.82 0.86 2.45
CA HIS A 726 25.76 1.76 3.60
C HIS A 726 26.00 1.02 4.91
N ARG A 727 27.19 0.44 5.03
CA ARG A 727 27.62 -0.24 6.27
C ARG A 727 27.57 0.73 7.45
N GLU A 728 27.16 0.23 8.62
CA GLU A 728 27.06 0.96 9.89
C GLU A 728 26.10 2.16 9.89
N ALA A 729 25.45 2.45 8.75
CA ALA A 729 24.55 3.58 8.65
C ALA A 729 23.19 3.29 9.31
N ARG A 730 22.52 4.37 9.73
CA ARG A 730 21.14 4.35 10.18
C ARG A 730 20.22 4.85 9.08
N ILE A 731 19.46 3.94 8.48
CA ILE A 731 18.57 4.21 7.33
C ILE A 731 17.13 4.30 7.81
N GLY A 732 16.45 5.42 7.52
CA GLY A 732 15.01 5.58 7.72
C GLY A 732 14.23 5.02 6.53
N VAL A 733 13.34 4.04 6.76
CA VAL A 733 12.47 3.46 5.74
C VAL A 733 11.06 3.99 5.95
N PHE A 734 10.60 4.85 5.06
CA PHE A 734 9.28 5.50 5.11
C PHE A 734 8.35 4.84 4.09
N TYR A 735 7.20 4.41 4.56
CA TYR A 735 6.24 3.69 3.73
C TYR A 735 4.83 4.26 3.86
N CYS A 736 4.17 4.47 2.72
CA CYS A 736 2.75 4.78 2.64
C CYS A 736 2.05 3.89 1.62
N GLY A 737 1.06 3.12 2.09
CA GLY A 737 0.29 2.19 1.26
C GLY A 737 -0.37 1.06 2.06
N PRO A 738 -0.82 -0.03 1.38
CA PRO A 738 -1.52 -1.15 1.99
C PRO A 738 -0.76 -1.83 3.13
N SER A 739 -1.50 -2.29 4.15
CA SER A 739 -0.92 -2.88 5.36
C SER A 739 -0.17 -4.20 5.15
N ALA A 740 -0.47 -4.94 4.08
CA ALA A 740 0.23 -6.19 3.76
C ALA A 740 1.70 -5.93 3.44
N VAL A 741 1.98 -4.96 2.54
CA VAL A 741 3.36 -4.58 2.18
C VAL A 741 4.07 -3.90 3.36
N ALA A 742 3.33 -3.13 4.20
CA ALA A 742 3.91 -2.56 5.42
C ALA A 742 4.50 -3.62 6.34
N LYS A 743 3.77 -4.73 6.57
CA LYS A 743 4.26 -5.86 7.39
C LYS A 743 5.48 -6.55 6.77
N GLU A 744 5.49 -6.68 5.43
CA GLU A 744 6.63 -7.25 4.71
C GLU A 744 7.88 -6.37 4.89
N LEU A 745 7.76 -5.05 4.68
CA LEU A 745 8.86 -4.10 4.83
C LEU A 745 9.37 -4.02 6.28
N GLU A 746 8.49 -4.00 7.26
CA GLU A 746 8.84 -4.02 8.68
C GLU A 746 9.64 -5.29 9.04
N LYS A 747 9.22 -6.44 8.49
CA LYS A 747 9.95 -7.72 8.62
C LYS A 747 11.32 -7.67 7.95
N MET A 748 11.45 -7.01 6.78
CA MET A 748 12.73 -6.81 6.11
C MET A 748 13.64 -5.89 6.91
N CYS A 749 13.13 -4.77 7.44
CA CYS A 749 13.90 -3.87 8.31
C CYS A 749 14.48 -4.62 9.52
N THR A 750 13.66 -5.43 10.19
CA THR A 750 14.10 -6.25 11.33
C THR A 750 15.14 -7.29 10.90
N LYS A 751 14.86 -8.03 9.79
CA LYS A 751 15.75 -9.10 9.29
C LYS A 751 17.14 -8.56 8.94
N PHE A 752 17.22 -7.45 8.20
CA PHE A 752 18.51 -6.90 7.78
C PHE A 752 19.23 -6.15 8.89
N SER A 753 18.51 -5.50 9.81
CA SER A 753 19.12 -4.90 11.00
C SER A 753 19.74 -5.92 11.98
N THR A 754 19.26 -7.20 11.95
CA THR A 754 19.86 -8.29 12.75
C THR A 754 21.01 -8.98 12.04
N LYS A 755 21.02 -8.97 10.70
CA LYS A 755 22.01 -9.73 9.91
C LYS A 755 23.15 -8.87 9.39
N THR A 756 23.06 -7.54 9.50
CA THR A 756 24.06 -6.59 8.97
C THR A 756 24.37 -5.52 9.99
N SER A 757 25.49 -4.83 9.82
CA SER A 757 25.84 -3.66 10.63
C SER A 757 24.90 -2.45 10.39
N THR A 758 24.21 -2.42 9.26
CA THR A 758 23.28 -1.34 8.89
C THR A 758 21.98 -1.45 9.69
N ARG A 759 21.51 -0.34 10.22
CA ARG A 759 20.28 -0.26 11.00
C ARG A 759 19.13 0.33 10.19
N PHE A 760 18.13 -0.45 9.86
CA PHE A 760 16.90 -0.01 9.21
C PHE A 760 15.82 0.32 10.25
N VAL A 761 15.23 1.52 10.19
CA VAL A 761 14.15 1.96 11.06
C VAL A 761 12.90 2.21 10.23
N PHE A 762 11.85 1.45 10.50
CA PHE A 762 10.61 1.51 9.73
C PHE A 762 9.64 2.58 10.26
N HIS A 763 9.13 3.40 9.35
CA HIS A 763 8.11 4.41 9.60
C HIS A 763 6.94 4.21 8.64
N LYS A 764 5.74 4.05 9.19
CA LYS A 764 4.52 3.91 8.42
C LYS A 764 3.68 5.18 8.48
N GLU A 765 3.31 5.69 7.31
CA GLU A 765 2.26 6.68 7.19
C GLU A 765 0.88 6.01 7.18
N ASN A 766 -0.07 6.60 7.89
CA ASN A 766 -1.45 6.13 7.97
C ASN A 766 -2.37 7.27 7.54
N TYR A 767 -3.03 7.10 6.41
CA TYR A 767 -4.08 8.00 5.90
C TYR A 767 -5.41 7.26 5.78
#